data_63ccb54dd7e3c8485ef8ca48fa25ee08
#
_entry.id   63ccb54dd7e3c8485ef8ca48fa25ee08
#
_cell.length_a   1.000
_cell.length_b   1.000
_cell.length_c   1.000
_cell.angle_alpha   90.00
_cell.angle_beta   90.00
_cell.angle_gamma   90.00
#
_symmetry.space_group_name_H-M   'P 1'
#
loop_
_entity.id
_entity.type
_entity.pdbx_description
1 polymer ?
#
loop_
_entity_poly.entity_id
_entity_poly.type
_entity_poly.pdbx_seq_one_letter_code
_entity_poly.pdbx_strand_id
1 'polypeptide(L)'
;MHGPFRPILDLFSSVRFGIAILAVLFVYMSVGSAGIVYPVHPNLFHPDAWVHAQLRQWRPFEMTEFEWFHWWPFDVLLGLLVANLAITTVRRIPFRPVNYGVWGIHSGIVVLVVGSVIYFGTKVEGEAAVPRRAVTVGILDAPGGSLVASASMLAMPGNRITVGEGADRYDVEVRSIDPDWEVLTGDDKGSRAYSVTLAVNSPERRFMRQLVAGRPQYTEDLVSSQDPERPMKRAIKETGKPLVDERLFVALDYGPQDSFYLKNDLVKSWALYVRRPGDARWVERPIEGLPLYNDWVGVPEELFLPPGMDVAPHPIRIAIPAVDPADPAPGVALEATGYLRYAQQRARWRAGGPDDPPNPVAEVGVADRDGRAARYTLVGRDPQRRSADGGVIALRSVSDESQVEAFRAEPSLVFAVPVRRIEQRERVKDAALADANAPWRPIGAADSGYAYRVVAVQDDLAIAGREVSVAIVDLRTPAGEFRRWVFDDPSLTRDLRPGEDPMAAMRRGGESFIDGTLEVAYQPGNGLALALLVAGPEAGRLRLVDALGRTEARVLDLRPGEPVALAAGVTLSVTSWIPNAVEEVRPAPVPPAQRQRDARELLSMMRLSVPGREGGEWLQYHPWAFDRPQDVLRRYWFKPSTVTLADGSALEVLFSRRRLPLPQPVALDTFELATHIGGFSGETSSIRNYTSVVRFRNADGTWSEPARLSVNEPVEHGGLSFFQSQWDPPDEAREGTLASAGLNYTVLGVGNRHGVWIQLAGCVIACLGMAYAFYVKPVIKRRNRRLVLEEIERARAEGRAPRFAHDLTESVHA
;
A
#
# COMPACT_ATOMS: atom_id res chain seq x y z
N MET A 1 -48.49 -27.15 41.54
CA MET A 1 -47.07 -26.98 41.82
C MET A 1 -46.77 -25.56 42.31
N HIS A 2 -46.60 -25.38 43.62
CA HIS A 2 -46.19 -24.12 44.26
C HIS A 2 -44.67 -24.10 44.42
N GLY A 3 -43.94 -24.02 43.30
CA GLY A 3 -42.47 -23.96 43.35
C GLY A 3 -41.97 -22.50 43.36
N PRO A 4 -40.74 -22.26 43.88
CA PRO A 4 -40.13 -20.92 43.99
C PRO A 4 -39.97 -20.22 42.65
N PHE A 5 -40.01 -20.92 41.53
CA PHE A 5 -39.85 -20.35 40.17
C PHE A 5 -41.14 -19.81 39.54
N ARG A 6 -42.32 -19.96 40.21
CA ARG A 6 -43.58 -19.52 39.66
C ARG A 6 -43.65 -18.02 39.36
N PRO A 7 -43.21 -17.10 40.25
CA PRO A 7 -43.23 -15.67 39.96
C PRO A 7 -42.39 -15.28 38.73
N ILE A 8 -41.21 -15.93 38.57
CA ILE A 8 -40.30 -15.70 37.44
C ILE A 8 -40.98 -16.16 36.12
N LEU A 9 -41.56 -17.35 36.11
CA LEU A 9 -42.31 -17.85 34.96
C LEU A 9 -43.53 -17.01 34.60
N ASP A 10 -44.23 -16.46 35.62
CA ASP A 10 -45.38 -15.58 35.42
C ASP A 10 -44.93 -14.22 34.79
N LEU A 11 -43.80 -13.68 35.25
CA LEU A 11 -43.20 -12.48 34.67
C LEU A 11 -42.82 -12.75 33.17
N PHE A 12 -42.06 -13.80 32.93
CA PHE A 12 -41.59 -14.12 31.55
C PHE A 12 -42.73 -14.56 30.62
N SER A 13 -43.85 -14.99 31.14
CA SER A 13 -45.02 -15.26 30.31
C SER A 13 -45.95 -14.04 30.18
N SER A 14 -45.57 -12.87 30.68
CA SER A 14 -46.35 -11.64 30.60
C SER A 14 -46.18 -10.92 29.26
N VAL A 15 -47.25 -10.65 28.55
CA VAL A 15 -47.25 -9.83 27.33
C VAL A 15 -46.79 -8.40 27.62
N ARG A 16 -47.13 -7.84 28.80
CA ARG A 16 -46.68 -6.50 29.20
C ARG A 16 -45.16 -6.45 29.36
N PHE A 17 -44.58 -7.52 29.90
CA PHE A 17 -43.12 -7.61 30.01
C PHE A 17 -42.47 -7.67 28.64
N GLY A 18 -43.02 -8.46 27.71
CA GLY A 18 -42.53 -8.52 26.31
C GLY A 18 -42.59 -7.17 25.60
N ILE A 19 -43.70 -6.45 25.76
CA ILE A 19 -43.85 -5.09 25.19
C ILE A 19 -42.79 -4.13 25.81
N ALA A 20 -42.56 -4.21 27.12
CA ALA A 20 -41.53 -3.38 27.77
C ALA A 20 -40.10 -3.68 27.21
N ILE A 21 -39.76 -4.97 27.05
CA ILE A 21 -38.48 -5.37 26.43
C ILE A 21 -38.36 -4.82 25.00
N LEU A 22 -39.39 -4.95 24.17
CA LEU A 22 -39.41 -4.42 22.81
C LEU A 22 -39.24 -2.89 22.78
N ALA A 23 -39.91 -2.17 23.70
CA ALA A 23 -39.75 -0.72 23.80
C ALA A 23 -38.30 -0.33 24.18
N VAL A 24 -37.69 -1.02 25.14
CA VAL A 24 -36.28 -0.80 25.51
C VAL A 24 -35.35 -1.15 24.34
N LEU A 25 -35.56 -2.27 23.66
CA LEU A 25 -34.80 -2.64 22.45
C LEU A 25 -34.96 -1.58 21.37
N PHE A 26 -36.14 -1.08 21.11
CA PHE A 26 -36.37 -0.02 20.14
C PHE A 26 -35.55 1.24 20.47
N VAL A 27 -35.56 1.67 21.73
CA VAL A 27 -34.78 2.82 22.19
C VAL A 27 -33.30 2.54 22.02
N TYR A 28 -32.81 1.36 22.45
CA TYR A 28 -31.43 0.96 22.32
C TYR A 28 -30.95 0.98 20.86
N MET A 29 -31.74 0.36 19.97
CA MET A 29 -31.45 0.33 18.52
C MET A 29 -31.49 1.73 17.90
N SER A 30 -32.47 2.56 18.31
CA SER A 30 -32.57 3.93 17.84
C SER A 30 -31.37 4.79 18.24
N VAL A 31 -30.90 4.64 19.48
CA VAL A 31 -29.68 5.33 19.95
C VAL A 31 -28.45 4.92 19.16
N GLY A 32 -28.30 3.63 18.88
CA GLY A 32 -27.22 3.13 18.02
C GLY A 32 -27.33 3.66 16.59
N SER A 33 -28.47 3.45 15.94
CA SER A 33 -28.68 3.86 14.54
C SER A 33 -28.64 5.38 14.34
N ALA A 34 -28.94 6.16 15.37
CA ALA A 34 -28.83 7.62 15.32
C ALA A 34 -27.37 8.11 15.34
N GLY A 35 -26.41 7.24 15.61
CA GLY A 35 -25.01 7.60 15.66
C GLY A 35 -24.61 8.41 16.91
N ILE A 36 -25.35 8.30 18.02
CA ILE A 36 -25.03 9.01 19.27
C ILE A 36 -23.77 8.46 19.94
N VAL A 37 -23.48 7.19 19.76
CA VAL A 37 -22.35 6.50 20.40
C VAL A 37 -21.21 6.25 19.44
N TYR A 38 -21.45 6.05 18.18
CA TYR A 38 -20.44 5.82 17.13
C TYR A 38 -20.81 6.57 15.83
N PRO A 39 -19.83 6.87 14.94
CA PRO A 39 -20.10 7.56 13.68
C PRO A 39 -20.97 6.75 12.73
N VAL A 40 -22.03 7.35 12.19
CA VAL A 40 -22.85 6.79 11.10
C VAL A 40 -22.87 7.74 9.89
N HIS A 41 -23.07 7.16 8.70
CA HIS A 41 -23.19 7.95 7.47
C HIS A 41 -24.51 7.59 6.74
N PRO A 42 -25.29 8.54 6.21
CA PRO A 42 -25.11 9.99 6.30
C PRO A 42 -25.30 10.50 7.72
N ASN A 43 -24.66 11.58 8.04
CA ASN A 43 -24.68 12.14 9.37
C ASN A 43 -26.04 12.80 9.64
N LEU A 44 -26.83 12.25 10.55
CA LEU A 44 -28.11 12.80 10.97
C LEU A 44 -27.94 13.99 11.93
N PHE A 45 -26.76 14.09 12.57
CA PHE A 45 -26.38 15.14 13.48
C PHE A 45 -25.09 15.80 12.98
N HIS A 46 -24.84 17.03 13.35
CA HIS A 46 -23.67 17.78 12.90
C HIS A 46 -22.35 17.01 13.17
N PRO A 47 -21.48 16.79 12.15
CA PRO A 47 -20.24 16.05 12.31
C PRO A 47 -19.32 16.65 13.37
N ASP A 48 -19.30 17.97 13.50
CA ASP A 48 -18.40 18.67 14.43
C ASP A 48 -18.77 18.44 15.90
N ALA A 49 -20.06 18.39 16.22
CA ALA A 49 -20.54 18.08 17.58
C ALA A 49 -20.18 16.64 18.00
N TRP A 50 -20.03 15.75 17.04
CA TRP A 50 -19.72 14.34 17.21
C TRP A 50 -18.27 14.10 17.61
N VAL A 51 -17.36 14.75 16.91
CA VAL A 51 -15.91 14.62 17.17
C VAL A 51 -15.54 15.16 18.54
N HIS A 52 -16.25 16.17 19.01
CA HIS A 52 -16.02 16.84 20.30
C HIS A 52 -16.90 16.33 21.44
N ALA A 53 -17.82 15.38 21.18
CA ALA A 53 -18.71 14.87 22.24
C ALA A 53 -17.90 14.18 23.34
N GLN A 54 -17.99 14.71 24.56
CA GLN A 54 -17.28 14.19 25.74
C GLN A 54 -17.58 12.70 26.01
N LEU A 55 -18.77 12.22 25.64
CA LEU A 55 -19.16 10.82 25.79
C LEU A 55 -18.25 9.89 24.98
N ARG A 56 -17.79 10.33 23.83
CA ARG A 56 -16.85 9.59 22.98
C ARG A 56 -15.46 9.45 23.57
N GLN A 57 -15.07 10.37 24.45
CA GLN A 57 -13.79 10.33 25.14
C GLN A 57 -13.79 9.32 26.29
N TRP A 58 -14.95 8.84 26.71
CA TRP A 58 -15.05 7.75 27.65
C TRP A 58 -14.74 6.42 26.98
N ARG A 59 -13.64 5.81 27.34
CA ARG A 59 -13.20 4.54 26.79
C ARG A 59 -14.27 3.43 26.78
N PRO A 60 -15.12 3.28 27.83
CA PRO A 60 -16.21 2.30 27.83
C PRO A 60 -17.29 2.52 26.76
N PHE A 61 -17.40 3.75 26.23
CA PHE A 61 -18.34 4.11 25.18
C PHE A 61 -17.69 4.33 23.81
N GLU A 62 -16.39 4.03 23.69
CA GLU A 62 -15.68 4.08 22.44
C GLU A 62 -15.88 2.77 21.67
N MET A 63 -17.02 2.68 20.99
CA MET A 63 -17.48 1.47 20.31
C MET A 63 -17.69 1.70 18.82
N THR A 64 -17.54 0.62 18.04
CA THR A 64 -18.03 0.55 16.66
C THR A 64 -19.53 0.23 16.65
N GLU A 65 -20.18 0.38 15.48
CA GLU A 65 -21.55 -0.09 15.27
C GLU A 65 -21.69 -1.59 15.60
N PHE A 66 -20.72 -2.36 15.17
CA PHE A 66 -20.67 -3.79 15.46
C PHE A 66 -20.63 -4.05 16.96
N GLU A 67 -19.75 -3.38 17.70
CA GLU A 67 -19.62 -3.55 19.15
C GLU A 67 -20.85 -3.06 19.93
N TRP A 68 -21.49 -1.98 19.51
CA TRP A 68 -22.74 -1.51 20.13
C TRP A 68 -23.85 -2.55 20.06
N PHE A 69 -24.06 -3.16 18.89
CA PHE A 69 -25.06 -4.18 18.67
C PHE A 69 -24.65 -5.58 19.15
N HIS A 70 -23.45 -5.73 19.73
CA HIS A 70 -22.95 -6.94 20.38
C HIS A 70 -22.50 -6.68 21.81
N TRP A 71 -22.80 -5.50 22.36
CA TRP A 71 -22.52 -5.17 23.73
C TRP A 71 -23.46 -5.96 24.67
N TRP A 72 -22.93 -6.38 25.83
CA TRP A 72 -23.66 -7.20 26.78
C TRP A 72 -25.10 -6.74 27.11
N PRO A 73 -25.46 -5.42 27.21
CA PRO A 73 -26.85 -5.01 27.45
C PRO A 73 -27.80 -5.43 26.32
N PHE A 74 -27.33 -5.36 25.07
CA PHE A 74 -28.11 -5.81 23.90
C PHE A 74 -28.33 -7.33 23.95
N ASP A 75 -27.25 -8.09 24.23
CA ASP A 75 -27.33 -9.55 24.34
C ASP A 75 -28.28 -9.99 25.46
N VAL A 76 -28.26 -9.29 26.61
CA VAL A 76 -29.22 -9.53 27.70
C VAL A 76 -30.64 -9.22 27.27
N LEU A 77 -30.89 -8.09 26.58
CA LEU A 77 -32.21 -7.75 26.08
C LEU A 77 -32.72 -8.78 25.08
N LEU A 78 -31.90 -9.25 24.16
CA LEU A 78 -32.23 -10.32 23.23
C LEU A 78 -32.49 -11.65 23.95
N GLY A 79 -31.68 -11.99 24.93
CA GLY A 79 -31.88 -13.19 25.75
C GLY A 79 -33.21 -13.13 26.54
N LEU A 80 -33.52 -11.97 27.11
CA LEU A 80 -34.80 -11.74 27.80
C LEU A 80 -36.00 -11.85 26.81
N LEU A 81 -35.85 -11.29 25.60
CA LEU A 81 -36.90 -11.40 24.56
C LEU A 81 -37.11 -12.85 24.13
N VAL A 82 -36.06 -13.60 23.88
CA VAL A 82 -36.13 -15.02 23.52
C VAL A 82 -36.78 -15.84 24.63
N ALA A 83 -36.38 -15.62 25.88
CA ALA A 83 -36.97 -16.27 27.03
C ALA A 83 -38.49 -15.95 27.18
N ASN A 84 -38.83 -14.66 27.02
CA ASN A 84 -40.25 -14.24 27.05
C ASN A 84 -41.06 -14.89 25.92
N LEU A 85 -40.57 -14.91 24.69
CA LEU A 85 -41.21 -15.54 23.55
C LEU A 85 -41.41 -17.05 23.77
N ALA A 86 -40.33 -17.73 24.18
CA ALA A 86 -40.36 -19.17 24.39
C ALA A 86 -41.38 -19.56 25.52
N ILE A 87 -41.23 -18.91 26.71
CA ILE A 87 -42.08 -19.20 27.88
C ILE A 87 -43.56 -18.81 27.59
N THR A 88 -43.80 -17.69 26.96
CA THR A 88 -45.15 -17.25 26.58
C THR A 88 -45.78 -18.24 25.60
N THR A 89 -45.01 -18.66 24.58
CA THR A 89 -45.51 -19.61 23.58
C THR A 89 -45.93 -20.95 24.22
N VAL A 90 -45.00 -21.51 25.04
CA VAL A 90 -45.28 -22.80 25.67
C VAL A 90 -46.39 -22.74 26.73
N ARG A 91 -46.47 -21.68 27.52
CA ARG A 91 -47.43 -21.60 28.65
C ARG A 91 -48.77 -21.04 28.26
N ARG A 92 -48.86 -20.12 27.30
CA ARG A 92 -50.11 -19.38 27.02
C ARG A 92 -50.72 -19.67 25.66
N ILE A 93 -49.97 -20.27 24.73
CA ILE A 93 -50.46 -20.52 23.38
C ILE A 93 -50.65 -22.03 23.18
N PRO A 94 -51.88 -22.53 23.26
CA PRO A 94 -52.14 -23.98 23.06
C PRO A 94 -51.71 -24.39 21.65
N PHE A 95 -51.07 -25.56 21.55
CA PHE A 95 -50.62 -26.11 20.27
C PHE A 95 -51.81 -26.68 19.50
N ARG A 96 -52.52 -25.80 18.77
CA ARG A 96 -53.71 -26.09 17.96
C ARG A 96 -53.60 -25.46 16.59
N PRO A 97 -54.29 -26.00 15.56
CA PRO A 97 -54.18 -25.48 14.19
C PRO A 97 -54.41 -23.96 14.08
N VAL A 98 -55.33 -23.38 14.85
CA VAL A 98 -55.57 -21.92 14.84
C VAL A 98 -54.39 -21.10 15.30
N ASN A 99 -53.43 -21.70 16.02
CA ASN A 99 -52.29 -21.03 16.62
C ASN A 99 -50.92 -21.40 15.94
N TYR A 100 -50.94 -22.32 14.98
CA TYR A 100 -49.67 -22.75 14.30
C TYR A 100 -48.91 -21.59 13.68
N GLY A 101 -49.61 -20.56 13.18
CA GLY A 101 -48.96 -19.36 12.67
C GLY A 101 -48.16 -18.63 13.73
N VAL A 102 -48.68 -18.49 14.94
CA VAL A 102 -47.99 -17.83 16.06
C VAL A 102 -46.81 -18.68 16.55
N TRP A 103 -47.00 -20.00 16.64
CA TRP A 103 -45.91 -20.92 16.94
C TRP A 103 -44.77 -20.83 15.91
N GLY A 104 -45.12 -20.77 14.60
CA GLY A 104 -44.14 -20.59 13.54
C GLY A 104 -43.39 -19.27 13.65
N ILE A 105 -44.08 -18.15 13.88
CA ILE A 105 -43.43 -16.85 14.04
C ILE A 105 -42.45 -16.85 15.23
N HIS A 106 -42.91 -17.28 16.41
CA HIS A 106 -42.09 -17.22 17.62
C HIS A 106 -40.91 -18.21 17.55
N SER A 107 -41.10 -19.43 17.11
CA SER A 107 -40.02 -20.40 16.94
C SER A 107 -39.04 -19.95 15.87
N GLY A 108 -39.52 -19.36 14.78
CA GLY A 108 -38.66 -18.78 13.75
C GLY A 108 -37.77 -17.65 14.28
N ILE A 109 -38.30 -16.75 15.10
CA ILE A 109 -37.52 -15.69 15.75
C ILE A 109 -36.46 -16.30 16.70
N VAL A 110 -36.82 -17.30 17.50
CA VAL A 110 -35.85 -17.96 18.40
C VAL A 110 -34.72 -18.59 17.61
N VAL A 111 -35.00 -19.32 16.54
CA VAL A 111 -34.02 -19.95 15.66
C VAL A 111 -33.16 -18.91 14.99
N LEU A 112 -33.74 -17.81 14.53
CA LEU A 112 -32.97 -16.67 13.93
C LEU A 112 -31.99 -16.09 14.94
N VAL A 113 -32.41 -15.82 16.18
CA VAL A 113 -31.54 -15.28 17.22
C VAL A 113 -30.41 -16.26 17.56
N VAL A 114 -30.70 -17.56 17.68
CA VAL A 114 -29.68 -18.59 17.90
C VAL A 114 -28.66 -18.59 16.76
N GLY A 115 -29.12 -18.54 15.51
CA GLY A 115 -28.25 -18.44 14.34
C GLY A 115 -27.40 -17.18 14.34
N SER A 116 -27.98 -16.06 14.79
CA SER A 116 -27.27 -14.78 14.93
C SER A 116 -26.17 -14.84 16.00
N VAL A 117 -26.46 -15.41 17.15
CA VAL A 117 -25.46 -15.60 18.21
C VAL A 117 -24.28 -16.46 17.72
N ILE A 118 -24.58 -17.54 17.01
CA ILE A 118 -23.52 -18.40 16.41
C ILE A 118 -22.72 -17.59 15.38
N TYR A 119 -23.37 -16.91 14.45
CA TYR A 119 -22.72 -16.14 13.40
C TYR A 119 -21.79 -15.09 13.97
N PHE A 120 -22.27 -14.22 14.82
CA PHE A 120 -21.49 -13.11 15.35
C PHE A 120 -20.45 -13.55 16.38
N GLY A 121 -20.74 -14.58 17.18
CA GLY A 121 -19.78 -15.13 18.14
C GLY A 121 -18.59 -15.88 17.49
N THR A 122 -18.75 -16.34 16.26
CA THR A 122 -17.71 -17.05 15.52
C THR A 122 -17.23 -16.32 14.27
N LYS A 123 -17.71 -15.10 14.02
CA LYS A 123 -17.40 -14.33 12.81
C LYS A 123 -15.91 -14.02 12.73
N VAL A 124 -15.33 -14.44 11.62
CA VAL A 124 -13.99 -14.07 11.19
C VAL A 124 -14.13 -13.43 9.81
N GLU A 125 -13.57 -12.25 9.64
CA GLU A 125 -13.61 -11.52 8.38
C GLU A 125 -12.32 -10.74 8.20
N GLY A 126 -11.77 -10.78 7.00
CA GLY A 126 -10.55 -10.09 6.67
C GLY A 126 -10.34 -9.99 5.18
N GLU A 127 -9.12 -9.66 4.80
CA GLU A 127 -8.73 -9.54 3.40
C GLU A 127 -7.41 -10.26 3.13
N ALA A 128 -7.34 -10.89 1.95
CA ALA A 128 -6.14 -11.49 1.40
C ALA A 128 -5.78 -10.81 0.07
N ALA A 129 -4.60 -10.21 0.00
CA ALA A 129 -4.05 -9.74 -1.26
C ALA A 129 -3.35 -10.90 -1.96
N VAL A 130 -3.89 -11.32 -3.10
CA VAL A 130 -3.42 -12.50 -3.84
C VAL A 130 -2.68 -12.06 -5.09
N PRO A 131 -1.35 -12.25 -5.16
CA PRO A 131 -0.56 -11.90 -6.33
C PRO A 131 -0.84 -12.89 -7.47
N ARG A 132 -0.60 -12.45 -8.70
CA ARG A 132 -0.91 -13.26 -9.87
C ARG A 132 0.16 -14.30 -10.15
N ARG A 133 1.43 -13.89 -10.11
CA ARG A 133 2.56 -14.77 -10.44
C ARG A 133 3.77 -14.47 -9.55
N ALA A 134 4.62 -15.45 -9.43
CA ALA A 134 5.94 -15.36 -8.82
C ALA A 134 7.00 -15.88 -9.79
N VAL A 135 8.19 -15.28 -9.73
CA VAL A 135 9.36 -15.71 -10.48
C VAL A 135 10.30 -16.40 -9.51
N THR A 136 10.64 -17.64 -9.79
CA THR A 136 11.71 -18.35 -9.09
C THR A 136 12.96 -18.34 -9.96
N VAL A 137 14.05 -17.83 -9.42
CA VAL A 137 15.35 -17.77 -10.06
C VAL A 137 16.28 -18.74 -9.35
N GLY A 138 16.99 -19.56 -10.11
CA GLY A 138 17.92 -20.56 -9.55
C GLY A 138 19.15 -20.73 -10.41
N ILE A 139 20.17 -21.33 -9.81
CA ILE A 139 21.43 -21.66 -10.46
C ILE A 139 21.55 -23.16 -10.50
N LEU A 140 21.79 -23.71 -11.68
CA LEU A 140 22.07 -25.11 -11.88
C LEU A 140 23.59 -25.38 -11.83
N ASP A 141 24.00 -26.53 -11.30
CA ASP A 141 25.41 -26.97 -11.31
C ASP A 141 25.95 -27.15 -12.74
N ALA A 142 25.10 -27.61 -13.65
CA ALA A 142 25.34 -27.72 -15.08
C ALA A 142 24.03 -27.50 -15.84
N PRO A 143 24.08 -27.26 -17.17
CA PRO A 143 22.87 -27.22 -18.00
C PRO A 143 21.99 -28.47 -17.83
N GLY A 144 20.76 -28.31 -17.35
CA GLY A 144 19.88 -29.44 -17.04
C GLY A 144 20.22 -30.22 -15.78
N GLY A 145 21.15 -29.75 -14.96
CA GLY A 145 21.59 -30.36 -13.70
C GLY A 145 20.72 -30.00 -12.50
N SER A 146 21.30 -30.18 -11.31
CA SER A 146 20.61 -29.90 -10.04
C SER A 146 20.64 -28.43 -9.63
N LEU A 147 19.65 -28.03 -8.90
CA LEU A 147 19.54 -26.66 -8.38
C LEU A 147 20.50 -26.47 -7.19
N VAL A 148 21.46 -25.57 -7.31
CA VAL A 148 22.44 -25.23 -6.28
C VAL A 148 21.96 -24.13 -5.35
N ALA A 149 21.35 -23.11 -5.91
CA ALA A 149 20.79 -21.99 -5.17
C ALA A 149 19.51 -21.52 -5.85
N SER A 150 18.55 -21.06 -5.07
CA SER A 150 17.34 -20.46 -5.61
C SER A 150 16.74 -19.43 -4.68
N ALA A 151 16.05 -18.46 -5.27
CA ALA A 151 15.23 -17.51 -4.54
C ALA A 151 14.03 -17.10 -5.40
N SER A 152 12.96 -16.64 -4.76
CA SER A 152 11.72 -16.26 -5.43
C SER A 152 11.32 -14.83 -5.10
N MET A 153 10.68 -14.16 -6.06
CA MET A 153 10.08 -12.83 -5.92
C MET A 153 8.73 -12.79 -6.61
N LEU A 154 7.86 -11.90 -6.20
CA LEU A 154 6.61 -11.67 -6.92
C LEU A 154 6.91 -11.03 -8.29
N ALA A 155 6.16 -11.45 -9.31
CA ALA A 155 6.28 -10.92 -10.67
C ALA A 155 5.63 -9.53 -10.77
N MET A 156 6.25 -8.55 -10.12
CA MET A 156 5.84 -7.15 -10.14
C MET A 156 6.96 -6.28 -10.71
N PRO A 157 6.67 -5.32 -11.60
CA PRO A 157 7.70 -4.48 -12.19
C PRO A 157 8.54 -3.74 -11.14
N GLY A 158 9.85 -3.76 -11.30
CA GLY A 158 10.82 -3.17 -10.37
C GLY A 158 11.30 -4.09 -9.25
N ASN A 159 10.66 -5.25 -9.03
CA ASN A 159 11.17 -6.24 -8.08
C ASN A 159 12.49 -6.82 -8.54
N ARG A 160 13.40 -7.01 -7.58
CA ARG A 160 14.77 -7.48 -7.82
C ARG A 160 15.14 -8.59 -6.85
N ILE A 161 15.94 -9.52 -7.35
CA ILE A 161 16.49 -10.59 -6.54
C ILE A 161 17.92 -10.87 -6.97
N THR A 162 18.77 -11.18 -6.01
CA THR A 162 20.13 -11.65 -6.24
C THR A 162 20.24 -13.11 -5.84
N VAL A 163 20.80 -13.93 -6.72
CA VAL A 163 21.03 -15.36 -6.46
C VAL A 163 22.49 -15.66 -6.76
N GLY A 164 23.13 -16.43 -5.90
CA GLY A 164 24.55 -16.79 -6.01
C GLY A 164 25.51 -15.70 -5.55
N GLU A 165 26.79 -16.03 -5.58
CA GLU A 165 27.88 -15.15 -5.16
C GLU A 165 29.04 -15.20 -6.15
N GLY A 166 29.90 -14.16 -6.14
CA GLY A 166 31.12 -14.11 -6.96
C GLY A 166 30.85 -14.21 -8.46
N ALA A 167 31.44 -15.18 -9.13
CA ALA A 167 31.33 -15.42 -10.57
C ALA A 167 29.91 -15.95 -10.97
N ASP A 168 29.25 -16.64 -10.05
CA ASP A 168 27.92 -17.22 -10.25
C ASP A 168 26.80 -16.31 -9.71
N ARG A 169 27.04 -15.02 -9.53
CA ARG A 169 26.05 -14.04 -9.08
C ARG A 169 25.16 -13.60 -10.23
N TYR A 170 23.86 -13.67 -10.00
CA TYR A 170 22.83 -13.16 -10.90
C TYR A 170 21.99 -12.13 -10.18
N ASP A 171 21.93 -10.91 -10.72
CA ASP A 171 20.99 -9.86 -10.30
C ASP A 171 19.84 -9.84 -11.32
N VAL A 172 18.63 -10.20 -10.90
CA VAL A 172 17.47 -10.33 -11.77
C VAL A 172 16.40 -9.34 -11.36
N GLU A 173 15.88 -8.58 -12.33
CA GLU A 173 14.84 -7.56 -12.14
C GLU A 173 13.67 -7.82 -13.07
N VAL A 174 12.45 -7.73 -12.53
CA VAL A 174 11.21 -7.71 -13.34
C VAL A 174 11.10 -6.36 -14.04
N ARG A 175 11.26 -6.33 -15.36
CA ARG A 175 11.17 -5.10 -16.17
C ARG A 175 9.76 -4.74 -16.57
N SER A 176 9.01 -5.71 -17.03
CA SER A 176 7.64 -5.52 -17.46
C SER A 176 6.85 -6.80 -17.37
N ILE A 177 5.56 -6.66 -17.24
CA ILE A 177 4.59 -7.75 -17.34
C ILE A 177 3.59 -7.40 -18.43
N ASP A 178 3.13 -8.41 -19.13
CA ASP A 178 2.00 -8.32 -20.05
C ASP A 178 0.99 -9.39 -19.61
N PRO A 179 -0.11 -8.98 -18.97
CA PRO A 179 -1.09 -9.91 -18.45
C PRO A 179 -1.93 -10.60 -19.51
N ASP A 180 -1.86 -10.12 -20.76
CA ASP A 180 -2.70 -10.55 -21.87
C ASP A 180 -1.88 -10.72 -23.16
N TRP A 181 -0.65 -11.20 -23.03
CA TRP A 181 0.28 -11.38 -24.13
C TRP A 181 -0.22 -12.39 -25.16
N GLU A 182 -0.25 -12.00 -26.43
CA GLU A 182 -0.70 -12.85 -27.52
C GLU A 182 0.44 -13.69 -28.09
N VAL A 183 0.24 -15.01 -28.17
CA VAL A 183 1.15 -15.92 -28.83
C VAL A 183 1.02 -15.76 -30.34
N LEU A 184 2.06 -15.23 -30.97
CA LEU A 184 2.01 -14.89 -32.40
C LEU A 184 2.39 -16.05 -33.33
N THR A 185 3.02 -17.12 -32.82
CA THR A 185 3.59 -18.24 -33.59
C THR A 185 3.37 -19.57 -32.88
N GLY A 186 3.50 -20.68 -33.64
CA GLY A 186 3.38 -22.06 -33.15
C GLY A 186 1.94 -22.54 -33.04
N ASP A 187 1.77 -23.70 -32.40
CA ASP A 187 0.47 -24.37 -32.26
C ASP A 187 -0.53 -23.58 -31.43
N ASP A 188 -0.02 -22.74 -30.54
CA ASP A 188 -0.81 -21.90 -29.66
C ASP A 188 -1.10 -20.49 -30.22
N LYS A 189 -0.87 -20.26 -31.50
CA LYS A 189 -1.08 -18.95 -32.14
C LYS A 189 -2.48 -18.38 -31.87
N GLY A 190 -2.53 -17.11 -31.46
CA GLY A 190 -3.76 -16.40 -31.13
C GLY A 190 -4.26 -16.63 -29.70
N SER A 191 -3.65 -17.56 -28.97
CA SER A 191 -3.95 -17.74 -27.54
C SER A 191 -3.30 -16.64 -26.70
N ARG A 192 -3.88 -16.32 -25.56
CA ARG A 192 -3.39 -15.30 -24.64
C ARG A 192 -2.84 -15.93 -23.38
N ALA A 193 -1.78 -15.34 -22.84
CA ALA A 193 -1.11 -15.81 -21.65
C ALA A 193 -0.47 -14.66 -20.87
N TYR A 194 -0.17 -14.87 -19.61
CA TYR A 194 0.57 -13.92 -18.81
C TYR A 194 2.07 -14.05 -19.15
N SER A 195 2.71 -12.93 -19.46
CA SER A 195 4.13 -12.88 -19.81
C SER A 195 4.89 -11.95 -18.88
N VAL A 196 6.13 -12.30 -18.56
CA VAL A 196 7.05 -11.50 -17.76
C VAL A 196 8.37 -11.33 -18.51
N THR A 197 8.88 -10.11 -18.55
CA THR A 197 10.22 -9.81 -19.07
C THR A 197 11.14 -9.48 -17.91
N LEU A 198 12.22 -10.23 -17.77
CA LEU A 198 13.23 -10.08 -16.75
C LEU A 198 14.49 -9.44 -17.36
N ALA A 199 15.11 -8.50 -16.65
CA ALA A 199 16.48 -8.10 -16.92
C ALA A 199 17.41 -8.95 -16.07
N VAL A 200 18.33 -9.67 -16.70
CA VAL A 200 19.32 -10.52 -16.06
C VAL A 200 20.69 -9.87 -16.21
N ASN A 201 21.37 -9.70 -15.10
CA ASN A 201 22.71 -9.15 -15.02
C ASN A 201 23.61 -10.13 -14.25
N SER A 202 24.60 -10.66 -14.91
CA SER A 202 25.65 -11.47 -14.31
C SER A 202 27.03 -10.83 -14.57
N PRO A 203 28.10 -11.27 -13.89
CA PRO A 203 29.45 -10.74 -14.16
C PRO A 203 29.92 -10.91 -15.61
N GLU A 204 29.38 -11.91 -16.29
CA GLU A 204 29.79 -12.23 -17.65
C GLU A 204 28.87 -11.67 -18.73
N ARG A 205 27.56 -11.56 -18.45
CA ARG A 205 26.54 -11.29 -19.47
C ARG A 205 25.38 -10.45 -18.93
N ARG A 206 24.80 -9.67 -19.85
CA ARG A 206 23.55 -8.93 -19.65
C ARG A 206 22.57 -9.28 -20.76
N PHE A 207 21.35 -9.68 -20.38
CA PHE A 207 20.31 -10.02 -21.33
C PHE A 207 18.93 -9.84 -20.69
N MET A 208 17.89 -9.86 -21.51
CA MET A 208 16.51 -9.92 -21.04
C MET A 208 15.95 -11.31 -21.35
N ARG A 209 15.23 -11.89 -20.38
CA ARG A 209 14.54 -13.18 -20.51
C ARG A 209 13.04 -12.98 -20.46
N GLN A 210 12.35 -13.36 -21.52
CA GLN A 210 10.89 -13.39 -21.54
C GLN A 210 10.39 -14.76 -21.15
N LEU A 211 9.43 -14.79 -20.22
CA LEU A 211 8.74 -15.99 -19.75
C LEU A 211 7.26 -15.90 -20.09
N VAL A 212 6.65 -17.04 -20.39
CA VAL A 212 5.22 -17.15 -20.64
C VAL A 212 4.62 -18.19 -19.72
N ALA A 213 3.64 -17.81 -18.90
CA ALA A 213 3.04 -18.67 -17.91
C ALA A 213 2.41 -19.93 -18.54
N GLY A 214 2.74 -21.09 -17.99
CA GLY A 214 2.27 -22.38 -18.48
C GLY A 214 2.86 -22.83 -19.81
N ARG A 215 3.81 -22.09 -20.38
CA ARG A 215 4.39 -22.35 -21.71
C ARG A 215 5.91 -22.12 -21.73
N PRO A 216 6.68 -22.95 -21.05
CA PRO A 216 8.14 -22.78 -20.97
C PRO A 216 8.85 -22.89 -22.33
N GLN A 217 8.22 -23.53 -23.33
CA GLN A 217 8.74 -23.60 -24.68
C GLN A 217 8.85 -22.23 -25.37
N TYR A 218 8.13 -21.22 -24.90
CA TYR A 218 8.21 -19.84 -25.40
C TYR A 218 9.14 -18.97 -24.59
N THR A 219 9.96 -19.53 -23.69
CA THR A 219 11.02 -18.79 -23.01
C THR A 219 12.06 -18.33 -24.03
N GLU A 220 12.37 -17.04 -24.00
CA GLU A 220 13.24 -16.41 -24.99
C GLU A 220 14.24 -15.46 -24.32
N ASP A 221 15.49 -15.49 -24.76
CA ASP A 221 16.52 -14.55 -24.35
C ASP A 221 16.78 -13.51 -25.43
N LEU A 222 16.71 -12.24 -25.02
CA LEU A 222 16.97 -11.08 -25.86
C LEU A 222 18.29 -10.47 -25.43
N VAL A 223 19.29 -10.55 -26.29
CA VAL A 223 20.60 -9.91 -26.09
C VAL A 223 20.58 -8.55 -26.78
N SER A 224 20.99 -7.50 -26.08
CA SER A 224 21.19 -6.20 -26.71
C SER A 224 22.27 -6.35 -27.81
N SER A 225 21.89 -6.09 -29.03
CA SER A 225 22.84 -5.98 -30.15
C SER A 225 23.77 -4.79 -29.83
N GLN A 226 25.08 -4.99 -29.95
CA GLN A 226 26.06 -3.91 -29.88
C GLN A 226 26.04 -3.02 -31.14
N ASP A 227 25.14 -3.31 -32.09
CA ASP A 227 24.96 -2.55 -33.32
C ASP A 227 24.03 -1.35 -33.08
N PRO A 228 24.55 -0.11 -33.06
CA PRO A 228 23.74 1.10 -32.84
C PRO A 228 22.65 1.30 -33.91
N GLU A 229 22.80 0.72 -35.10
CA GLU A 229 21.83 0.83 -36.19
C GLU A 229 20.67 -0.17 -36.08
N ARG A 230 20.76 -1.12 -35.15
CA ARG A 230 19.73 -2.12 -34.90
C ARG A 230 19.34 -2.17 -33.43
N PRO A 231 18.53 -1.20 -32.94
CA PRO A 231 18.00 -1.28 -31.60
C PRO A 231 17.16 -2.55 -31.50
N MET A 232 17.44 -3.35 -30.47
CA MET A 232 16.85 -4.64 -30.10
C MET A 232 15.86 -5.20 -31.14
N LYS A 233 16.34 -5.96 -32.12
CA LYS A 233 15.46 -6.85 -32.87
C LYS A 233 14.92 -7.85 -31.86
N ARG A 234 13.60 -7.89 -31.73
CA ARG A 234 12.89 -8.99 -31.12
C ARG A 234 13.33 -10.23 -31.90
N ALA A 235 14.27 -11.00 -31.33
CA ALA A 235 14.64 -12.25 -31.90
C ALA A 235 13.41 -13.14 -31.75
N ILE A 236 12.75 -13.42 -32.89
CA ILE A 236 11.72 -14.46 -32.92
C ILE A 236 12.47 -15.74 -32.68
N LYS A 237 12.20 -16.38 -31.52
CA LYS A 237 12.85 -17.66 -31.19
C LYS A 237 12.40 -18.68 -32.23
N GLU A 238 13.31 -19.20 -32.99
CA GLU A 238 13.11 -20.47 -33.66
C GLU A 238 13.12 -21.54 -32.59
N THR A 239 12.07 -22.35 -32.54
CA THR A 239 11.94 -23.48 -31.61
C THR A 239 13.26 -24.27 -31.59
N GLY A 240 13.89 -24.40 -30.40
CA GLY A 240 15.11 -25.17 -30.25
C GLY A 240 16.43 -24.38 -30.21
N LYS A 241 16.40 -23.02 -30.26
CA LYS A 241 17.63 -22.26 -29.98
C LYS A 241 17.98 -22.33 -28.50
N PRO A 242 19.27 -22.55 -28.15
CA PRO A 242 19.71 -22.53 -26.76
C PRO A 242 19.51 -21.16 -26.12
N LEU A 243 19.21 -21.11 -24.83
CA LEU A 243 19.22 -19.90 -24.06
C LEU A 243 20.65 -19.34 -23.95
N VAL A 244 20.77 -18.05 -23.73
CA VAL A 244 22.09 -17.38 -23.57
C VAL A 244 22.85 -17.94 -22.39
N ASP A 245 22.11 -18.29 -21.32
CA ASP A 245 22.67 -18.93 -20.15
C ASP A 245 21.72 -20.07 -19.71
N GLU A 246 22.14 -21.30 -19.96
CA GLU A 246 21.40 -22.53 -19.61
C GLU A 246 21.58 -22.95 -18.14
N ARG A 247 22.55 -22.36 -17.41
CA ARG A 247 22.72 -22.57 -15.97
C ARG A 247 21.74 -21.76 -15.16
N LEU A 248 21.22 -20.69 -15.73
CA LEU A 248 20.21 -19.87 -15.08
C LEU A 248 18.82 -20.49 -15.25
N PHE A 249 18.36 -21.14 -14.21
CA PHE A 249 16.97 -21.63 -14.12
C PHE A 249 16.04 -20.47 -13.77
N VAL A 250 14.95 -20.34 -14.50
CA VAL A 250 13.89 -19.38 -14.18
C VAL A 250 12.54 -20.02 -14.44
N ALA A 251 11.69 -20.01 -13.41
CA ALA A 251 10.31 -20.48 -13.49
C ALA A 251 9.33 -19.34 -13.20
N LEU A 252 8.22 -19.36 -13.90
CA LEU A 252 7.09 -18.45 -13.69
C LEU A 252 5.88 -19.28 -13.23
N ASP A 253 5.58 -19.20 -11.94
CA ASP A 253 4.53 -19.96 -11.29
C ASP A 253 3.47 -19.05 -10.67
N TYR A 254 2.44 -19.65 -10.08
CA TYR A 254 1.49 -18.93 -9.26
C TYR A 254 2.19 -18.30 -8.05
N GLY A 255 1.74 -17.11 -7.65
CA GLY A 255 2.11 -16.48 -6.38
C GLY A 255 1.10 -16.90 -5.30
N PRO A 256 1.35 -17.97 -4.51
CA PRO A 256 0.40 -18.39 -3.50
C PRO A 256 0.31 -17.40 -2.35
N GLN A 257 -0.91 -17.16 -1.87
CA GLN A 257 -1.18 -16.45 -0.63
C GLN A 257 -1.72 -17.45 0.39
N ASP A 258 -1.07 -17.54 1.53
CA ASP A 258 -1.36 -18.53 2.59
C ASP A 258 -2.02 -17.94 3.84
N SER A 259 -2.27 -16.63 3.84
CA SER A 259 -2.80 -15.92 5.00
C SER A 259 -3.65 -14.73 4.59
N PHE A 260 -4.46 -14.26 5.52
CA PHE A 260 -5.26 -13.03 5.36
C PHE A 260 -5.20 -12.20 6.64
N TYR A 261 -5.36 -10.89 6.54
CA TYR A 261 -5.36 -9.99 7.68
C TYR A 261 -6.78 -9.68 8.15
N LEU A 262 -6.98 -9.66 9.48
CA LEU A 262 -8.27 -9.44 10.11
C LEU A 262 -8.75 -8.00 9.95
N LYS A 263 -10.06 -7.83 9.76
CA LYS A 263 -10.72 -6.52 9.62
C LYS A 263 -11.90 -6.29 10.54
N ASN A 264 -12.62 -7.32 10.88
CA ASN A 264 -13.92 -7.21 11.54
C ASN A 264 -13.88 -6.94 13.04
N ASP A 265 -12.84 -7.39 13.73
CA ASP A 265 -12.67 -7.17 15.17
C ASP A 265 -11.60 -6.11 15.41
N LEU A 266 -12.03 -4.86 15.53
CA LEU A 266 -11.12 -3.74 15.70
C LEU A 266 -10.34 -3.79 17.02
N VAL A 267 -10.89 -4.40 18.05
CA VAL A 267 -10.24 -4.49 19.38
C VAL A 267 -9.15 -5.54 19.40
N LYS A 268 -9.35 -6.66 18.71
CA LYS A 268 -8.46 -7.84 18.75
C LYS A 268 -7.66 -8.08 17.49
N SER A 269 -7.85 -7.27 16.47
CA SER A 269 -7.23 -7.49 15.16
C SER A 269 -5.94 -6.71 14.93
N TRP A 270 -5.47 -5.95 15.92
CA TRP A 270 -4.19 -5.25 15.84
C TRP A 270 -3.02 -6.13 16.24
N ALA A 271 -1.87 -5.91 15.61
CA ALA A 271 -0.63 -6.58 15.94
C ALA A 271 0.59 -5.68 15.75
N LEU A 272 1.60 -5.94 16.55
CA LEU A 272 2.96 -5.51 16.32
C LEU A 272 3.77 -6.72 15.85
N TYR A 273 4.37 -6.60 14.68
CA TYR A 273 5.30 -7.60 14.17
C TYR A 273 6.72 -7.19 14.52
N VAL A 274 7.50 -8.15 14.98
CA VAL A 274 8.88 -7.93 15.44
C VAL A 274 9.83 -8.92 14.78
N ARG A 275 11.06 -8.47 14.47
CA ARG A 275 12.16 -9.34 14.02
C ARG A 275 13.51 -8.70 14.35
N ARG A 276 14.59 -9.46 14.34
CA ARG A 276 15.94 -8.89 14.34
C ARG A 276 16.27 -8.32 12.96
N PRO A 277 17.06 -7.25 12.88
CA PRO A 277 17.54 -6.75 11.59
C PRO A 277 18.24 -7.86 10.80
N GLY A 278 17.80 -8.08 9.57
CA GLY A 278 18.34 -9.14 8.70
C GLY A 278 17.59 -10.48 8.76
N ASP A 279 16.74 -10.71 9.76
CA ASP A 279 15.90 -11.90 9.79
C ASP A 279 14.82 -11.84 8.69
N ALA A 280 14.53 -12.97 8.06
CA ALA A 280 13.48 -13.07 7.06
C ALA A 280 12.08 -13.14 7.70
N ARG A 281 11.97 -13.73 8.90
CA ARG A 281 10.68 -14.04 9.55
C ARG A 281 10.25 -12.94 10.50
N TRP A 282 9.02 -12.50 10.35
CA TRP A 282 8.31 -11.67 11.31
C TRP A 282 7.59 -12.53 12.36
N VAL A 283 7.58 -12.07 13.62
CA VAL A 283 6.85 -12.69 14.73
C VAL A 283 5.74 -11.75 15.18
N GLU A 284 4.53 -12.27 15.30
CA GLU A 284 3.33 -11.52 15.70
C GLU A 284 3.26 -11.36 17.23
N ARG A 285 3.03 -10.14 17.69
CA ARG A 285 2.60 -9.80 19.03
C ARG A 285 1.20 -9.17 18.96
N PRO A 286 0.15 -9.85 19.42
CA PRO A 286 -1.21 -9.28 19.44
C PRO A 286 -1.27 -8.03 20.31
N ILE A 287 -2.03 -7.03 19.85
CA ILE A 287 -2.32 -5.82 20.63
C ILE A 287 -3.81 -5.80 20.90
N GLU A 288 -4.20 -5.87 22.15
CA GLU A 288 -5.60 -5.84 22.57
C GLU A 288 -5.94 -4.52 23.26
N GLY A 289 -7.10 -3.97 22.91
CA GLY A 289 -7.65 -2.79 23.57
C GLY A 289 -7.07 -1.45 23.12
N LEU A 290 -6.52 -1.34 21.90
CA LEU A 290 -6.26 -0.03 21.31
C LEU A 290 -7.56 0.75 21.19
N PRO A 291 -7.52 2.09 21.35
CA PRO A 291 -8.67 2.96 21.11
C PRO A 291 -9.19 2.85 19.67
N LEU A 292 -10.47 3.14 19.45
CA LEU A 292 -11.13 2.97 18.16
C LEU A 292 -11.25 4.28 17.38
N TYR A 293 -11.62 5.36 18.05
CA TYR A 293 -11.92 6.64 17.40
C TYR A 293 -11.19 7.83 17.99
N ASN A 294 -10.83 7.77 19.27
CA ASN A 294 -10.24 8.88 19.98
C ASN A 294 -8.72 8.85 19.92
N ASP A 295 -8.14 10.04 19.94
CA ASP A 295 -6.71 10.21 20.03
C ASP A 295 -6.30 10.12 21.50
N TRP A 296 -5.25 9.36 21.78
CA TRP A 296 -4.70 9.16 23.13
C TRP A 296 -3.22 9.49 23.09
N VAL A 297 -2.87 10.64 23.62
CA VAL A 297 -1.52 11.20 23.53
C VAL A 297 -1.07 11.63 24.92
N GLY A 298 -0.03 11.01 25.44
CA GLY A 298 0.54 11.39 26.74
C GLY A 298 1.43 12.63 26.67
N VAL A 299 2.08 12.87 25.51
CA VAL A 299 3.04 13.95 25.28
C VAL A 299 2.66 14.68 23.98
N PRO A 300 1.76 15.68 24.05
CA PRO A 300 1.32 16.43 22.86
C PRO A 300 2.44 17.15 22.11
N GLU A 301 3.55 17.47 22.77
CA GLU A 301 4.72 18.13 22.23
C GLU A 301 5.45 17.28 21.17
N GLU A 302 5.22 15.97 21.15
CA GLU A 302 5.73 15.07 20.10
C GLU A 302 4.96 15.20 18.77
N LEU A 303 3.87 15.97 18.74
CA LEU A 303 3.02 16.10 17.55
C LEU A 303 3.28 17.40 16.79
N PHE A 304 3.12 17.35 15.48
CA PHE A 304 2.95 18.56 14.67
C PHE A 304 1.47 18.93 14.59
N LEU A 305 1.01 19.73 15.53
CA LEU A 305 -0.37 20.15 15.58
C LEU A 305 -0.70 21.12 14.44
N PRO A 306 -1.82 20.94 13.73
CA PRO A 306 -2.35 21.94 12.81
C PRO A 306 -2.68 23.26 13.53
N PRO A 307 -2.62 24.42 12.84
CA PRO A 307 -3.00 25.69 13.43
C PRO A 307 -4.43 25.66 14.02
N GLY A 308 -4.56 26.12 15.26
CA GLY A 308 -5.85 26.16 15.97
C GLY A 308 -6.32 24.80 16.54
N MET A 309 -5.52 23.75 16.45
CA MET A 309 -5.79 22.47 17.09
C MET A 309 -4.99 22.39 18.41
N ASP A 310 -5.69 22.08 19.48
CA ASP A 310 -5.10 21.74 20.76
C ASP A 310 -5.43 20.29 21.11
N VAL A 311 -4.47 19.59 21.72
CA VAL A 311 -4.62 18.19 22.14
C VAL A 311 -4.27 18.13 23.62
N ALA A 312 -5.28 17.95 24.47
CA ALA A 312 -5.03 17.76 25.89
C ALA A 312 -4.30 16.43 26.14
N PRO A 313 -3.36 16.40 27.09
CA PRO A 313 -2.70 15.16 27.49
C PRO A 313 -3.70 14.09 27.92
N HIS A 314 -3.70 12.95 27.25
CA HIS A 314 -4.56 11.81 27.54
C HIS A 314 -3.72 10.52 27.44
N PRO A 315 -3.05 10.11 28.53
CA PRO A 315 -2.13 8.99 28.48
C PRO A 315 -2.86 7.65 28.37
N ILE A 316 -2.25 6.72 27.67
CA ILE A 316 -2.65 5.32 27.60
C ILE A 316 -1.43 4.43 27.81
N ARG A 317 -1.64 3.25 28.38
CA ARG A 317 -0.63 2.22 28.50
C ARG A 317 -1.25 0.85 28.26
N ILE A 318 -0.79 0.16 27.23
CA ILE A 318 -1.24 -1.17 26.83
C ILE A 318 -0.01 -2.04 26.67
N ALA A 319 0.07 -3.13 27.41
CA ALA A 319 1.16 -4.10 27.29
C ALA A 319 1.04 -4.90 25.99
N ILE A 320 2.17 -5.11 25.33
CA ILE A 320 2.31 -5.91 24.11
C ILE A 320 3.27 -7.06 24.41
N PRO A 321 2.78 -8.16 25.03
CA PRO A 321 3.64 -9.26 25.43
C PRO A 321 4.10 -10.09 24.24
N ALA A 322 5.26 -10.73 24.35
CA ALA A 322 5.67 -11.79 23.47
C ALA A 322 4.82 -13.05 23.77
N VAL A 323 4.18 -13.61 22.76
CA VAL A 323 3.33 -14.80 22.89
C VAL A 323 3.87 -16.01 22.11
N ASP A 324 4.73 -15.77 21.12
CA ASP A 324 5.36 -16.84 20.31
C ASP A 324 6.74 -17.20 20.94
N PRO A 325 7.04 -18.50 21.14
CA PRO A 325 8.37 -18.92 21.60
C PRO A 325 9.53 -18.51 20.67
N ALA A 326 9.24 -18.28 19.39
CA ALA A 326 10.22 -17.81 18.39
C ALA A 326 10.44 -16.29 18.40
N ASP A 327 9.84 -15.57 19.36
CA ASP A 327 10.01 -14.13 19.47
C ASP A 327 11.48 -13.75 19.71
N PRO A 328 12.02 -12.77 18.98
CA PRO A 328 13.43 -12.37 19.11
C PRO A 328 13.78 -11.74 20.47
N ALA A 329 12.77 -11.30 21.24
CA ALA A 329 12.92 -10.70 22.57
C ALA A 329 11.80 -11.18 23.52
N PRO A 330 11.73 -12.48 23.88
CA PRO A 330 10.59 -13.06 24.59
C PRO A 330 10.43 -12.53 26.01
N GLY A 331 11.52 -12.03 26.62
CA GLY A 331 11.50 -11.45 27.98
C GLY A 331 11.14 -9.97 28.05
N VAL A 332 10.89 -9.32 26.90
CA VAL A 332 10.62 -7.87 26.83
C VAL A 332 9.15 -7.63 26.48
N ALA A 333 8.37 -7.14 27.44
CA ALA A 333 7.04 -6.62 27.17
C ALA A 333 7.16 -5.20 26.62
N LEU A 334 6.81 -5.00 25.38
CA LEU A 334 6.69 -3.68 24.75
C LEU A 334 5.38 -3.03 25.20
N GLU A 335 5.26 -1.70 25.08
CA GLU A 335 4.07 -0.99 25.50
C GLU A 335 3.58 -0.01 24.43
N ALA A 336 2.27 0.00 24.17
CA ALA A 336 1.64 1.09 23.44
C ALA A 336 1.30 2.21 24.44
N THR A 337 1.92 3.37 24.25
CA THR A 337 1.78 4.53 25.15
C THR A 337 1.08 5.73 24.51
N GLY A 338 0.65 5.59 23.28
CA GLY A 338 -0.14 6.57 22.57
C GLY A 338 -0.83 5.95 21.35
N TYR A 339 -1.92 6.56 20.92
CA TYR A 339 -2.66 6.16 19.73
C TYR A 339 -3.32 7.36 19.07
N LEU A 340 -3.17 7.46 17.77
CA LEU A 340 -3.83 8.45 16.91
C LEU A 340 -4.60 7.73 15.84
N ARG A 341 -5.91 7.96 15.79
CA ARG A 341 -6.76 7.31 14.78
C ARG A 341 -6.59 7.92 13.40
N TYR A 342 -6.35 9.23 13.36
CA TYR A 342 -6.24 10.00 12.12
C TYR A 342 -4.99 10.87 12.17
N ALA A 343 -3.86 10.29 11.82
CA ALA A 343 -2.59 11.01 11.75
C ALA A 343 -1.72 10.48 10.62
N GLN A 344 -0.81 11.31 10.17
CA GLN A 344 0.21 10.94 9.20
C GLN A 344 1.57 11.39 9.68
N GLN A 345 2.61 10.65 9.41
CA GLN A 345 3.96 11.15 9.59
C GLN A 345 4.20 12.32 8.65
N ARG A 346 4.66 13.42 9.21
CA ARG A 346 5.08 14.59 8.46
C ARG A 346 6.50 14.97 8.82
N ALA A 347 7.26 15.23 7.78
CA ALA A 347 8.59 15.80 7.92
C ALA A 347 8.49 17.33 7.93
N ARG A 348 9.22 17.95 8.82
CA ARG A 348 9.49 19.39 8.84
C ARG A 348 10.98 19.62 9.00
N TRP A 349 11.46 20.72 8.47
CA TRP A 349 12.84 21.14 8.62
C TRP A 349 12.95 22.07 9.82
N ARG A 350 13.88 21.77 10.72
CA ARG A 350 14.28 22.69 11.80
C ARG A 350 15.74 23.05 11.70
N ALA A 351 16.13 24.16 12.32
CA ALA A 351 17.55 24.47 12.45
C ALA A 351 18.26 23.38 13.25
N GLY A 352 19.34 22.88 12.69
CA GLY A 352 20.26 21.93 13.33
C GLY A 352 21.20 22.62 14.32
N GLY A 353 21.83 21.81 15.18
CA GLY A 353 22.87 22.24 16.09
C GLY A 353 24.24 22.38 15.43
N PRO A 354 25.26 22.82 16.19
CA PRO A 354 26.61 22.94 15.66
C PRO A 354 27.28 21.60 15.31
N ASP A 355 26.81 20.51 15.91
CA ASP A 355 27.34 19.17 15.66
C ASP A 355 26.65 18.44 14.49
N ASP A 356 25.53 18.98 14.02
CA ASP A 356 24.80 18.42 12.88
C ASP A 356 25.55 18.73 11.58
N PRO A 357 25.66 17.78 10.67
CA PRO A 357 26.35 17.98 9.42
C PRO A 357 25.59 19.02 8.55
N PRO A 358 26.30 19.99 7.92
CA PRO A 358 25.68 21.06 7.14
C PRO A 358 24.71 20.50 6.08
N ASN A 359 23.48 20.93 6.11
CA ASN A 359 22.45 20.55 5.15
C ASN A 359 21.51 21.72 4.87
N PRO A 360 21.79 22.54 3.86
CA PRO A 360 20.95 23.68 3.54
C PRO A 360 19.61 23.23 2.95
N VAL A 361 18.53 23.86 3.41
CA VAL A 361 17.17 23.62 2.91
C VAL A 361 16.51 24.94 2.57
N ALA A 362 15.96 25.05 1.35
CA ALA A 362 15.22 26.20 0.87
C ALA A 362 13.81 25.79 0.43
N GLU A 363 12.79 26.48 0.93
CA GLU A 363 11.45 26.40 0.36
C GLU A 363 11.28 27.53 -0.66
N VAL A 364 11.01 27.15 -1.90
CA VAL A 364 10.99 28.05 -3.05
C VAL A 364 9.61 28.05 -3.67
N GLY A 365 9.03 29.23 -3.81
CA GLY A 365 7.83 29.47 -4.61
C GLY A 365 8.22 30.00 -5.99
N VAL A 366 7.63 29.48 -7.03
CA VAL A 366 7.80 29.95 -8.42
C VAL A 366 6.42 30.26 -8.97
N ALA A 367 6.25 31.48 -9.48
CA ALA A 367 5.02 31.90 -10.14
C ALA A 367 5.31 32.25 -11.58
N ASP A 368 4.50 31.77 -12.51
CA ASP A 368 4.55 32.13 -13.93
C ASP A 368 3.76 33.43 -14.23
N ARG A 369 3.79 33.83 -15.48
CA ARG A 369 3.06 35.03 -15.99
C ARG A 369 1.55 34.90 -15.83
N ASP A 370 1.03 33.71 -15.83
CA ASP A 370 -0.41 33.42 -15.78
C ASP A 370 -0.90 33.28 -14.32
N GLY A 371 -0.02 33.48 -13.35
CA GLY A 371 -0.33 33.40 -11.91
C GLY A 371 -0.36 31.96 -11.40
N ARG A 372 0.07 30.94 -12.18
CA ARG A 372 0.25 29.59 -11.68
C ARG A 372 1.46 29.58 -10.78
N ALA A 373 1.28 29.10 -9.56
CA ALA A 373 2.35 29.02 -8.56
C ALA A 373 2.67 27.56 -8.22
N ALA A 374 3.94 27.24 -8.24
CA ALA A 374 4.47 25.97 -7.76
C ALA A 374 5.35 26.21 -6.52
N ARG A 375 5.40 25.25 -5.61
CA ARG A 375 6.27 25.27 -4.43
C ARG A 375 7.16 24.07 -4.42
N TYR A 376 8.42 24.28 -4.13
CA TYR A 376 9.44 23.23 -4.06
C TYR A 376 10.21 23.32 -2.74
N THR A 377 10.53 22.20 -2.15
CA THR A 377 11.47 22.10 -1.03
C THR A 377 12.77 21.51 -1.57
N LEU A 378 13.80 22.35 -1.65
CA LEU A 378 15.13 21.96 -2.10
C LEU A 378 15.99 21.61 -0.90
N VAL A 379 16.64 20.44 -0.94
CA VAL A 379 17.47 19.91 0.15
C VAL A 379 18.88 19.66 -0.38
N GLY A 380 19.85 20.43 0.09
CA GLY A 380 21.19 20.45 -0.49
C GLY A 380 21.94 19.10 -0.47
N ARG A 381 21.70 18.27 0.55
CA ARG A 381 22.33 16.93 0.66
C ARG A 381 21.56 15.79 0.04
N ASP A 382 20.33 16.01 -0.38
CA ASP A 382 19.52 14.95 -0.97
C ASP A 382 19.56 15.04 -2.51
N PRO A 383 20.24 14.12 -3.20
CA PRO A 383 20.32 14.12 -4.65
C PRO A 383 18.98 14.17 -5.37
N GLN A 384 17.94 13.60 -4.77
CA GLN A 384 16.60 13.55 -5.36
C GLN A 384 15.78 14.82 -5.11
N ARG A 385 16.08 15.56 -4.04
CA ARG A 385 15.33 16.76 -3.62
C ARG A 385 16.10 18.06 -3.78
N ARG A 386 17.33 18.05 -4.27
CA ARG A 386 18.13 19.28 -4.45
C ARG A 386 17.82 20.03 -5.74
N SER A 387 17.11 19.42 -6.68
CA SER A 387 16.64 20.05 -7.91
C SER A 387 15.14 19.82 -8.10
N ALA A 388 14.51 20.72 -8.82
CA ALA A 388 13.09 20.67 -9.15
C ALA A 388 12.88 21.10 -10.60
N ASP A 389 11.67 20.83 -11.12
CA ASP A 389 11.23 21.20 -12.45
C ASP A 389 12.21 20.71 -13.55
N GLY A 390 12.52 19.40 -13.51
CA GLY A 390 13.43 18.80 -14.48
C GLY A 390 14.89 19.31 -14.41
N GLY A 391 15.29 19.88 -13.28
CA GLY A 391 16.63 20.43 -13.07
C GLY A 391 16.74 21.94 -13.35
N VAL A 392 15.63 22.60 -13.72
CA VAL A 392 15.62 24.05 -14.00
C VAL A 392 15.95 24.88 -12.75
N ILE A 393 15.56 24.40 -11.58
CA ILE A 393 15.83 25.02 -10.29
C ILE A 393 16.64 24.05 -9.44
N ALA A 394 17.74 24.48 -8.88
CA ALA A 394 18.59 23.65 -8.04
C ALA A 394 19.18 24.40 -6.86
N LEU A 395 19.53 23.68 -5.80
CA LEU A 395 20.25 24.16 -4.62
C LEU A 395 21.64 23.53 -4.55
N ARG A 396 22.66 24.37 -4.37
CA ARG A 396 24.06 23.97 -4.19
C ARG A 396 24.65 24.55 -2.93
N SER A 397 25.55 23.82 -2.31
CA SER A 397 26.37 24.30 -1.23
C SER A 397 27.78 24.62 -1.77
N VAL A 398 28.38 25.68 -1.30
CA VAL A 398 29.75 26.06 -1.65
C VAL A 398 30.59 26.26 -0.39
N SER A 399 31.86 25.90 -0.47
CA SER A 399 32.83 26.02 0.63
C SER A 399 33.59 27.34 0.64
N ASP A 400 33.65 28.00 -0.50
CA ASP A 400 34.34 29.27 -0.65
C ASP A 400 33.66 30.17 -1.70
N GLU A 401 34.03 31.46 -1.69
CA GLU A 401 33.41 32.47 -2.54
C GLU A 401 33.77 32.30 -4.03
N SER A 402 34.92 31.70 -4.32
CA SER A 402 35.36 31.52 -5.71
C SER A 402 34.46 30.51 -6.45
N GLN A 403 33.86 29.56 -5.74
CA GLN A 403 32.93 28.60 -6.32
C GLN A 403 31.65 29.28 -6.79
N VAL A 404 31.20 30.36 -6.18
CA VAL A 404 30.02 31.12 -6.64
C VAL A 404 30.27 31.73 -8.00
N GLU A 405 31.47 32.28 -8.20
CA GLU A 405 31.84 32.87 -9.50
C GLU A 405 31.99 31.73 -10.56
N ALA A 406 32.42 30.55 -10.17
CA ALA A 406 32.48 29.41 -11.08
C ALA A 406 31.09 29.00 -11.59
N PHE A 407 30.06 29.08 -10.76
CA PHE A 407 28.66 28.83 -11.17
C PHE A 407 28.09 29.93 -12.10
N ARG A 408 28.67 31.11 -12.11
CA ARG A 408 28.31 32.17 -13.06
C ARG A 408 28.79 31.87 -14.47
N ALA A 409 29.87 31.12 -14.59
CA ALA A 409 30.43 30.72 -15.87
C ALA A 409 29.51 29.68 -16.55
N GLU A 410 29.47 29.67 -17.86
CA GLU A 410 28.78 28.60 -18.61
C GLU A 410 29.56 27.28 -18.51
N PRO A 411 28.86 26.12 -18.49
CA PRO A 411 29.53 24.83 -18.52
C PRO A 411 30.51 24.75 -19.69
N SER A 412 31.73 24.37 -19.42
CA SER A 412 32.78 24.35 -20.45
C SER A 412 33.75 23.18 -20.28
N LEU A 413 34.30 22.73 -21.40
CA LEU A 413 35.45 21.86 -21.49
C LEU A 413 36.68 22.68 -21.81
N VAL A 414 37.74 22.45 -21.06
CA VAL A 414 39.05 23.03 -21.34
C VAL A 414 39.97 21.93 -21.84
N PHE A 415 40.47 22.08 -23.06
CA PHE A 415 41.42 21.19 -23.69
C PHE A 415 42.79 21.86 -23.67
N ALA A 416 43.82 21.16 -23.18
CA ALA A 416 45.19 21.64 -23.21
C ALA A 416 46.13 20.57 -23.75
N VAL A 417 47.00 20.94 -24.66
CA VAL A 417 48.14 20.14 -25.12
C VAL A 417 49.41 20.95 -24.83
N PRO A 418 49.94 20.85 -23.60
CA PRO A 418 51.02 21.75 -23.14
C PRO A 418 52.26 21.69 -24.04
N VAL A 419 52.63 20.50 -24.50
CA VAL A 419 53.79 20.28 -25.41
C VAL A 419 53.67 21.06 -26.73
N ARG A 420 52.42 21.32 -27.18
CA ARG A 420 52.11 22.05 -28.42
C ARG A 420 51.65 23.48 -28.17
N ARG A 421 51.57 23.90 -26.89
CA ARG A 421 51.07 25.21 -26.48
C ARG A 421 49.65 25.49 -26.98
N ILE A 422 48.84 24.42 -27.04
CA ILE A 422 47.41 24.51 -27.40
C ILE A 422 46.62 24.58 -26.11
N GLU A 423 45.77 25.59 -26.00
CA GLU A 423 44.69 25.68 -24.99
C GLU A 423 43.43 26.15 -25.69
N GLN A 424 42.35 25.41 -25.51
CA GLN A 424 41.03 25.70 -26.12
C GLN A 424 39.97 25.50 -25.09
N ARG A 425 39.09 26.48 -24.96
CA ARG A 425 37.89 26.38 -24.14
C ARG A 425 36.68 26.26 -25.05
N GLU A 426 35.86 25.29 -24.79
CA GLU A 426 34.64 25.03 -25.54
C GLU A 426 33.44 25.08 -24.60
N ARG A 427 32.42 25.85 -24.96
CA ARG A 427 31.14 25.90 -24.22
C ARG A 427 30.37 24.61 -24.46
N VAL A 428 29.97 23.96 -23.39
CA VAL A 428 29.29 22.69 -23.51
C VAL A 428 27.84 22.88 -24.03
N LYS A 429 27.23 24.03 -23.75
CA LYS A 429 25.90 24.39 -24.30
C LYS A 429 25.93 24.59 -25.83
N ASP A 430 27.01 25.11 -26.39
CA ASP A 430 27.17 25.33 -27.83
C ASP A 430 27.57 24.07 -28.58
N ALA A 431 28.15 23.11 -27.90
CA ALA A 431 28.44 21.81 -28.46
C ALA A 431 27.15 20.99 -28.65
N ALA A 432 26.04 21.56 -29.02
CA ALA A 432 24.70 21.05 -29.23
C ALA A 432 24.62 19.47 -29.33
N LEU A 433 24.86 19.03 -28.66
CA LEU A 433 25.22 18.55 -27.54
C LEU A 433 24.77 17.15 -27.47
N ALA A 434 25.70 16.38 -27.20
CA ALA A 434 25.49 14.99 -26.92
C ALA A 434 24.82 14.22 -28.06
N ASP A 435 25.33 14.34 -29.26
CA ASP A 435 25.06 13.42 -30.33
C ASP A 435 26.34 12.60 -30.60
N ALA A 436 26.26 11.28 -30.35
CA ALA A 436 27.32 10.34 -30.67
C ALA A 436 27.71 10.38 -32.19
N ASN A 437 26.85 10.98 -33.01
CA ASN A 437 27.05 11.22 -34.43
C ASN A 437 27.51 12.66 -34.78
N ALA A 438 27.72 13.50 -33.76
CA ALA A 438 28.23 14.86 -34.01
C ALA A 438 29.56 14.84 -34.80
N PRO A 439 29.76 15.82 -35.69
CA PRO A 439 31.00 15.91 -36.43
C PRO A 439 32.17 16.17 -35.48
N TRP A 440 33.34 15.58 -35.80
CA TRP A 440 34.55 15.81 -35.08
C TRP A 440 34.95 17.29 -35.19
N ARG A 441 35.32 17.91 -34.07
CA ARG A 441 35.83 19.29 -33.97
C ARG A 441 37.31 19.24 -33.67
N PRO A 442 38.13 20.03 -34.32
CA PRO A 442 39.59 20.08 -34.04
C PRO A 442 39.86 20.73 -32.68
N ILE A 443 40.90 20.30 -31.96
CA ILE A 443 41.49 20.96 -30.80
C ILE A 443 42.71 21.75 -31.30
N GLY A 444 42.60 23.08 -31.26
CA GLY A 444 43.60 23.96 -31.91
C GLY A 444 43.39 24.10 -33.41
N ALA A 445 44.50 24.14 -34.17
CA ALA A 445 44.46 24.20 -35.64
C ALA A 445 43.96 22.87 -36.23
N ALA A 446 43.34 22.91 -37.41
CA ALA A 446 42.74 21.74 -38.05
C ALA A 446 43.74 20.58 -38.34
N ASP A 447 45.02 20.93 -38.45
CA ASP A 447 46.14 20.00 -38.62
C ASP A 447 46.83 19.58 -37.31
N SER A 448 46.28 19.90 -36.18
CA SER A 448 46.86 19.62 -34.84
C SER A 448 46.99 18.12 -34.58
N GLY A 449 46.21 17.28 -35.24
CA GLY A 449 46.10 15.85 -34.98
C GLY A 449 45.24 15.50 -33.77
N TYR A 450 44.59 16.48 -33.15
CA TYR A 450 43.65 16.30 -32.03
C TYR A 450 42.27 16.78 -32.41
N ALA A 451 41.27 15.95 -32.10
CA ALA A 451 39.86 16.30 -32.33
C ALA A 451 38.99 15.71 -31.21
N TYR A 452 37.84 16.30 -31.02
CA TYR A 452 36.90 15.86 -30.02
C TYR A 452 35.45 15.91 -30.56
N ARG A 453 34.61 15.21 -29.88
CA ARG A 453 33.13 15.40 -29.93
C ARG A 453 32.57 15.12 -28.54
N VAL A 454 31.59 15.92 -28.10
CA VAL A 454 30.94 15.71 -26.84
C VAL A 454 29.78 14.72 -27.05
N VAL A 455 29.78 13.61 -26.30
CA VAL A 455 28.80 12.53 -26.41
C VAL A 455 27.64 12.72 -25.46
N ALA A 456 27.95 13.11 -24.21
CA ALA A 456 26.95 13.37 -23.18
C ALA A 456 27.53 14.27 -22.09
N VAL A 457 26.64 14.94 -21.40
CA VAL A 457 26.95 15.66 -20.16
C VAL A 457 25.96 15.21 -19.13
N GLN A 458 26.42 14.80 -17.96
CA GLN A 458 25.60 14.43 -16.83
C GLN A 458 26.09 15.19 -15.61
N ASP A 459 25.25 16.07 -15.12
CA ASP A 459 25.48 16.72 -13.85
C ASP A 459 24.82 15.92 -12.74
N ASP A 460 25.38 16.08 -11.54
CA ASP A 460 24.75 15.56 -10.32
C ASP A 460 24.74 14.02 -10.19
N LEU A 461 25.77 13.36 -10.67
CA LEU A 461 25.97 11.93 -10.43
C LEU A 461 26.42 11.69 -8.99
N ALA A 462 25.71 10.80 -8.30
CA ALA A 462 26.13 10.32 -6.99
C ALA A 462 27.13 9.15 -7.13
N ILE A 463 28.41 9.40 -6.89
CA ILE A 463 29.47 8.38 -6.88
C ILE A 463 30.07 8.30 -5.48
N ALA A 464 29.98 7.13 -4.84
CA ALA A 464 30.55 6.89 -3.51
C ALA A 464 30.14 7.93 -2.44
N GLY A 465 28.90 8.44 -2.50
CA GLY A 465 28.39 9.43 -1.57
C GLY A 465 28.85 10.87 -1.84
N ARG A 466 29.54 11.11 -2.96
CA ARG A 466 29.89 12.43 -3.48
C ARG A 466 29.09 12.73 -4.73
N GLU A 467 28.80 14.00 -4.92
CA GLU A 467 28.21 14.51 -6.14
C GLU A 467 29.31 14.94 -7.08
N VAL A 468 29.22 14.46 -8.30
CA VAL A 468 30.15 14.80 -9.35
C VAL A 468 29.43 15.04 -10.67
N SER A 469 29.96 15.92 -11.47
CA SER A 469 29.47 16.18 -12.81
C SER A 469 30.46 15.59 -13.82
N VAL A 470 29.95 15.02 -14.92
CA VAL A 470 30.81 14.37 -15.93
C VAL A 470 30.41 14.81 -17.34
N ALA A 471 31.41 15.14 -18.13
CA ALA A 471 31.31 15.27 -19.58
C ALA A 471 31.93 14.03 -20.23
N ILE A 472 31.18 13.38 -21.08
CA ILE A 472 31.65 12.22 -21.85
C ILE A 472 32.07 12.71 -23.23
N VAL A 473 33.37 12.56 -23.53
CA VAL A 473 33.99 13.11 -24.74
C VAL A 473 34.69 12.01 -25.51
N ASP A 474 34.33 11.85 -26.77
CA ASP A 474 35.17 11.06 -27.69
C ASP A 474 36.32 11.91 -28.18
N LEU A 475 37.49 11.34 -28.13
CA LEU A 475 38.76 11.99 -28.46
C LEU A 475 39.49 11.22 -29.60
N ARG A 476 40.02 11.96 -30.53
CA ARG A 476 40.92 11.47 -31.55
C ARG A 476 42.25 12.17 -31.36
N THR A 477 43.29 11.38 -31.12
CA THR A 477 44.67 11.89 -30.86
C THR A 477 45.65 11.08 -31.66
N PRO A 478 46.95 11.47 -31.71
CA PRO A 478 47.99 10.62 -32.31
C PRO A 478 48.11 9.24 -31.68
N ALA A 479 47.64 9.04 -30.44
CA ALA A 479 47.63 7.73 -29.76
C ALA A 479 46.44 6.85 -30.13
N GLY A 480 45.47 7.39 -30.89
CA GLY A 480 44.29 6.68 -31.36
C GLY A 480 42.95 7.35 -30.94
N GLU A 481 41.86 6.63 -31.16
CA GLU A 481 40.52 7.04 -30.79
C GLU A 481 40.11 6.36 -29.48
N PHE A 482 39.57 7.13 -28.55
CA PHE A 482 39.06 6.64 -27.27
C PHE A 482 38.02 7.60 -26.70
N ARG A 483 37.33 7.17 -25.66
CA ARG A 483 36.37 7.96 -24.90
C ARG A 483 36.92 8.35 -23.57
N ARG A 484 36.87 9.63 -23.23
CA ARG A 484 37.27 10.15 -21.89
C ARG A 484 36.03 10.56 -21.12
N TRP A 485 35.88 10.02 -19.93
CA TRP A 485 34.94 10.51 -18.94
C TRP A 485 35.64 11.57 -18.11
N VAL A 486 35.31 12.80 -18.37
CA VAL A 486 35.92 13.99 -17.75
C VAL A 486 35.03 14.44 -16.60
N PHE A 487 35.48 14.15 -15.40
CA PHE A 487 34.75 14.58 -14.20
C PHE A 487 35.22 15.97 -13.76
N ASP A 488 34.36 16.71 -13.04
CA ASP A 488 34.72 17.94 -12.32
C ASP A 488 35.74 17.69 -11.20
N ASP A 489 35.76 16.45 -10.63
CA ASP A 489 36.85 15.92 -9.82
C ASP A 489 37.88 15.22 -10.76
N PRO A 490 39.04 15.82 -11.01
CA PRO A 490 40.03 15.24 -11.92
C PRO A 490 40.52 13.85 -11.52
N SER A 491 40.44 13.51 -10.23
CA SER A 491 40.87 12.19 -9.73
C SER A 491 40.01 11.04 -10.25
N LEU A 492 38.78 11.34 -10.68
CA LEU A 492 37.82 10.40 -11.23
C LEU A 492 37.88 10.30 -12.76
N THR A 493 38.55 11.22 -13.44
CA THR A 493 38.67 11.25 -14.90
C THR A 493 39.41 10.01 -15.44
N ARG A 494 38.85 9.36 -16.47
CA ARG A 494 39.30 8.07 -17.00
C ARG A 494 39.11 8.00 -18.52
N ASP A 495 40.04 7.27 -19.17
CA ASP A 495 39.92 6.91 -20.58
C ASP A 495 39.33 5.50 -20.71
N LEU A 496 38.43 5.34 -21.66
CA LEU A 496 37.80 4.08 -22.02
C LEU A 496 38.15 3.73 -23.47
N ARG A 497 38.58 2.50 -23.71
CA ARG A 497 38.72 1.97 -25.06
C ARG A 497 37.38 1.66 -25.68
N PRO A 498 37.23 1.66 -27.00
CA PRO A 498 36.00 1.23 -27.66
C PRO A 498 35.55 -0.15 -27.15
N GLY A 499 34.31 -0.24 -26.68
CA GLY A 499 33.73 -1.47 -26.14
C GLY A 499 34.07 -1.82 -24.69
N GLU A 500 34.82 -0.98 -23.99
CA GLU A 500 35.16 -1.18 -22.59
C GLU A 500 34.02 -0.78 -21.65
N ASP A 501 33.75 -1.62 -20.62
CA ASP A 501 32.76 -1.27 -19.59
C ASP A 501 33.25 -0.12 -18.70
N PRO A 502 32.53 0.99 -18.60
CA PRO A 502 32.88 2.12 -17.75
C PRO A 502 33.14 1.76 -16.28
N MET A 503 32.34 0.85 -15.74
CA MET A 503 32.45 0.44 -14.34
C MET A 503 33.71 -0.45 -14.10
N ALA A 504 34.07 -1.24 -15.08
CA ALA A 504 35.33 -1.99 -15.03
C ALA A 504 36.55 -1.06 -15.13
N ALA A 505 36.48 -0.04 -15.97
CA ALA A 505 37.51 0.99 -16.06
C ALA A 505 37.66 1.80 -14.76
N MET A 506 36.55 2.12 -14.07
CA MET A 506 36.59 2.80 -12.78
C MET A 506 37.19 1.95 -11.64
N ARG A 507 37.13 0.63 -11.72
CA ARG A 507 37.72 -0.30 -10.72
C ARG A 507 39.20 -0.56 -10.92
N ARG A 508 39.76 -0.24 -12.08
CA ARG A 508 41.20 -0.36 -12.33
C ARG A 508 41.95 0.74 -11.59
N GLY A 509 42.76 0.40 -10.65
CA GLY A 509 43.75 1.29 -10.06
C GLY A 509 44.94 1.47 -11.02
N GLY A 510 45.43 2.70 -11.17
CA GLY A 510 46.61 3.03 -11.99
C GLY A 510 46.38 4.16 -12.99
N GLU A 511 47.37 4.49 -13.78
CA GLU A 511 47.30 5.54 -14.81
C GLU A 511 46.15 5.26 -15.79
N SER A 512 45.26 6.25 -15.88
CA SER A 512 43.95 6.06 -16.49
C SER A 512 43.86 6.63 -17.89
N PHE A 513 44.97 7.20 -18.41
CA PHE A 513 44.98 7.95 -19.67
C PHE A 513 45.63 7.15 -20.79
N ILE A 514 44.98 7.06 -21.94
CA ILE A 514 45.50 6.50 -23.18
C ILE A 514 46.47 7.50 -23.81
N ASP A 515 46.14 8.77 -23.77
CA ASP A 515 47.00 9.86 -24.18
C ASP A 515 47.10 10.88 -23.04
N GLY A 516 48.17 10.82 -22.29
CA GLY A 516 48.50 11.77 -21.20
C GLY A 516 49.04 13.13 -21.68
N THR A 517 49.24 13.31 -22.97
CA THR A 517 49.67 14.62 -23.52
C THR A 517 48.52 15.60 -23.71
N LEU A 518 47.29 15.06 -23.79
CA LEU A 518 46.07 15.81 -23.85
C LEU A 518 45.39 15.88 -22.46
N GLU A 519 45.39 17.04 -21.88
CA GLU A 519 44.66 17.35 -20.66
C GLU A 519 43.26 17.83 -21.03
N VAL A 520 42.26 17.32 -20.37
CA VAL A 520 40.86 17.76 -20.54
C VAL A 520 40.26 17.95 -19.16
N ALA A 521 39.71 19.13 -18.91
CA ALA A 521 39.01 19.45 -17.66
C ALA A 521 37.57 19.86 -17.94
N TYR A 522 36.66 19.40 -17.14
CA TYR A 522 35.26 19.79 -17.19
C TYR A 522 34.96 20.77 -16.06
N GLN A 523 34.39 21.90 -16.45
CA GLN A 523 33.92 22.94 -15.53
C GLN A 523 32.39 23.03 -15.65
N PRO A 524 31.64 22.47 -14.71
CA PRO A 524 30.20 22.35 -14.83
C PRO A 524 29.45 23.71 -14.76
N GLY A 525 30.11 24.78 -14.25
CA GLY A 525 29.48 26.09 -14.10
C GLY A 525 28.23 25.97 -13.21
N ASN A 526 27.11 26.53 -13.67
CA ASN A 526 25.83 26.38 -13.01
C ASN A 526 25.15 25.03 -13.35
N GLY A 527 25.78 24.15 -14.05
CA GLY A 527 25.22 22.94 -14.58
C GLY A 527 24.10 23.21 -15.58
N LEU A 528 23.06 22.35 -15.57
CA LEU A 528 21.85 22.57 -16.37
C LEU A 528 20.82 23.48 -15.68
N ALA A 529 21.08 23.90 -14.42
CA ALA A 529 20.16 24.75 -13.68
C ALA A 529 20.13 26.16 -14.25
N LEU A 530 18.92 26.66 -14.57
CA LEU A 530 18.69 28.02 -15.04
C LEU A 530 18.49 29.00 -13.88
N ALA A 531 18.04 28.50 -12.73
CA ALA A 531 17.92 29.24 -11.47
C ALA A 531 18.62 28.45 -10.36
N LEU A 532 19.92 28.70 -10.15
CA LEU A 532 20.72 28.00 -9.16
C LEU A 532 20.78 28.79 -7.85
N LEU A 533 20.24 28.24 -6.80
CA LEU A 533 20.37 28.75 -5.44
C LEU A 533 21.71 28.25 -4.86
N VAL A 534 22.46 29.14 -4.30
CA VAL A 534 23.79 28.83 -3.76
C VAL A 534 23.84 29.18 -2.28
N ALA A 535 23.97 28.15 -1.44
CA ALA A 535 24.27 28.31 -0.02
C ALA A 535 25.74 28.67 0.18
N GLY A 536 26.02 29.89 0.60
CA GLY A 536 27.37 30.42 0.77
C GLY A 536 28.14 29.79 1.93
N PRO A 537 29.49 30.04 2.01
CA PRO A 537 30.31 29.56 3.11
C PRO A 537 29.93 30.20 4.45
N GLU A 538 29.38 31.42 4.41
CA GLU A 538 28.87 32.10 5.59
C GLU A 538 27.47 31.58 5.92
N ALA A 539 27.28 31.15 7.16
CA ALA A 539 25.99 30.69 7.63
C ALA A 539 24.90 31.76 7.40
N GLY A 540 23.81 31.32 6.75
CA GLY A 540 22.67 32.20 6.48
C GLY A 540 22.68 32.92 5.15
N ARG A 541 23.78 32.96 4.41
CA ARG A 541 23.83 33.62 3.09
C ARG A 541 23.32 32.71 2.00
N LEU A 542 22.28 33.12 1.29
CA LEU A 542 21.72 32.44 0.14
C LEU A 542 21.77 33.38 -1.08
N ARG A 543 22.27 32.88 -2.20
CA ARG A 543 22.33 33.64 -3.45
C ARG A 543 21.63 32.87 -4.57
N LEU A 544 21.27 33.62 -5.60
CA LEU A 544 20.73 33.11 -6.84
C LEU A 544 21.69 33.38 -7.97
N VAL A 545 22.07 32.32 -8.68
CA VAL A 545 22.74 32.48 -10.00
C VAL A 545 21.64 32.29 -11.05
N ASP A 546 21.16 33.38 -11.64
CA ASP A 546 20.06 33.42 -12.60
C ASP A 546 20.63 33.42 -14.03
N ALA A 547 20.47 32.28 -14.69
CA ALA A 547 20.85 32.08 -16.09
C ALA A 547 19.64 31.99 -17.03
N LEU A 548 18.42 32.13 -16.50
CA LEU A 548 17.19 31.92 -17.27
C LEU A 548 17.04 32.96 -18.36
N GLY A 549 17.10 32.55 -19.63
CA GLY A 549 16.95 33.42 -20.80
C GLY A 549 18.03 34.51 -20.92
N ARG A 550 19.21 34.29 -20.31
CA ARG A 550 20.35 35.23 -20.30
C ARG A 550 21.57 34.66 -20.97
N THR A 551 22.32 35.49 -21.62
CA THR A 551 23.65 35.16 -22.18
C THR A 551 24.73 35.10 -21.10
N GLU A 552 24.59 35.88 -20.04
CA GLU A 552 25.45 35.86 -18.86
C GLU A 552 24.60 35.71 -17.60
N ALA A 553 24.97 34.79 -16.73
CA ALA A 553 24.29 34.60 -15.46
C ALA A 553 24.53 35.81 -14.53
N ARG A 554 23.50 36.23 -13.82
CA ARG A 554 23.62 37.25 -12.77
C ARG A 554 23.60 36.60 -11.39
N VAL A 555 24.33 37.17 -10.46
CA VAL A 555 24.31 36.74 -9.06
C VAL A 555 23.56 37.74 -8.22
N LEU A 556 22.59 37.29 -7.46
CA LEU A 556 21.73 38.13 -6.59
C LEU A 556 21.74 37.52 -5.18
N ASP A 557 21.75 38.40 -4.17
CA ASP A 557 21.47 37.97 -2.80
C ASP A 557 19.97 37.71 -2.66
N LEU A 558 19.63 36.54 -2.11
CA LEU A 558 18.23 36.18 -1.82
C LEU A 558 17.92 36.41 -0.35
N ARG A 559 16.78 37.01 -0.10
CA ARG A 559 16.22 37.12 1.25
C ARG A 559 14.88 36.42 1.34
N PRO A 560 14.63 35.68 2.42
CA PRO A 560 13.32 35.07 2.61
C PRO A 560 12.21 36.13 2.58
N GLY A 561 11.14 35.82 1.85
CA GLY A 561 9.99 36.70 1.66
C GLY A 561 10.11 37.73 0.51
N GLU A 562 11.29 37.98 -0.05
CA GLU A 562 11.47 38.91 -1.17
C GLU A 562 11.36 38.18 -2.52
N PRO A 563 10.39 38.54 -3.39
CA PRO A 563 10.30 37.95 -4.71
C PRO A 563 11.36 38.53 -5.67
N VAL A 564 11.97 37.65 -6.45
CA VAL A 564 12.94 38.00 -7.50
C VAL A 564 12.33 37.70 -8.86
N ALA A 565 12.25 38.74 -9.72
CA ALA A 565 11.83 38.55 -11.10
C ALA A 565 12.95 37.93 -11.93
N LEU A 566 12.66 36.79 -12.54
CA LEU A 566 13.47 36.09 -13.52
C LEU A 566 13.07 36.52 -14.95
N ALA A 567 13.74 35.96 -15.95
CA ALA A 567 13.34 36.15 -17.34
C ALA A 567 11.96 35.50 -17.64
N ALA A 568 11.37 35.85 -18.78
CA ALA A 568 10.08 35.37 -19.27
C ALA A 568 8.88 35.58 -18.33
N GLY A 569 8.98 36.51 -17.38
CA GLY A 569 7.90 36.85 -16.45
C GLY A 569 7.69 35.86 -15.32
N VAL A 570 8.66 34.99 -15.08
CA VAL A 570 8.71 34.10 -13.94
C VAL A 570 9.19 34.86 -12.70
N THR A 571 8.55 34.60 -11.57
CA THR A 571 8.95 35.18 -10.28
C THR A 571 9.33 34.05 -9.32
N LEU A 572 10.51 34.17 -8.71
CA LEU A 572 11.01 33.24 -7.70
C LEU A 572 11.00 33.91 -6.34
N SER A 573 10.52 33.23 -5.33
CA SER A 573 10.56 33.68 -3.93
C SER A 573 11.02 32.56 -3.02
N VAL A 574 11.90 32.84 -2.07
CA VAL A 574 12.28 31.92 -1.01
C VAL A 574 11.36 32.19 0.19
N THR A 575 10.50 31.23 0.52
CA THR A 575 9.56 31.34 1.64
C THR A 575 10.20 30.94 2.96
N SER A 576 11.16 30.00 2.95
CA SER A 576 11.92 29.55 4.11
C SER A 576 13.35 29.22 3.70
N TRP A 577 14.31 29.56 4.55
CA TRP A 577 15.72 29.24 4.38
C TRP A 577 16.33 28.80 5.70
N ILE A 578 16.89 27.59 5.72
CA ILE A 578 17.58 27.01 6.87
C ILE A 578 18.97 26.56 6.41
N PRO A 579 20.03 27.27 6.81
CA PRO A 579 21.41 26.98 6.37
C PRO A 579 21.91 25.61 6.77
N ASN A 580 21.54 25.17 7.95
CA ASN A 580 21.80 23.84 8.47
C ASN A 580 20.50 23.27 9.00
N ALA A 581 19.88 22.36 8.27
CA ALA A 581 18.59 21.83 8.59
C ALA A 581 18.68 20.36 8.95
N VAL A 582 17.91 19.99 9.97
CA VAL A 582 17.64 18.61 10.35
C VAL A 582 16.19 18.30 10.03
N GLU A 583 15.96 17.18 9.34
CA GLU A 583 14.61 16.69 9.08
C GLU A 583 14.05 16.08 10.35
N GLU A 584 12.96 16.64 10.85
CA GLU A 584 12.24 16.13 12.00
C GLU A 584 10.92 15.54 11.53
N VAL A 585 10.74 14.27 11.80
CA VAL A 585 9.54 13.54 11.43
C VAL A 585 8.70 13.30 12.68
N ARG A 586 7.48 13.84 12.68
CA ARG A 586 6.53 13.67 13.78
C ARG A 586 5.13 13.34 13.26
N PRO A 587 4.27 12.70 14.08
CA PRO A 587 2.87 12.59 13.75
C PRO A 587 2.21 13.96 13.62
N ALA A 588 1.41 14.12 12.58
CA ALA A 588 0.53 15.27 12.40
C ALA A 588 -0.92 14.78 12.37
N PRO A 589 -1.70 15.03 13.43
CA PRO A 589 -3.11 14.67 13.46
C PRO A 589 -3.89 15.38 12.36
N VAL A 590 -4.81 14.65 11.71
CA VAL A 590 -5.72 15.23 10.72
C VAL A 590 -6.78 16.05 11.46
N PRO A 591 -7.03 17.31 11.06
CA PRO A 591 -8.05 18.12 11.68
C PRO A 591 -9.43 17.45 11.64
N PRO A 592 -10.25 17.60 12.69
CA PRO A 592 -11.55 16.93 12.78
C PRO A 592 -12.46 17.12 11.56
N ALA A 593 -12.50 18.35 11.03
CA ALA A 593 -13.30 18.68 9.84
C ALA A 593 -12.85 17.98 8.55
N GLN A 594 -11.63 17.45 8.51
CA GLN A 594 -11.05 16.72 7.38
C GLN A 594 -11.08 15.20 7.59
N ARG A 595 -11.53 14.72 8.75
CA ARG A 595 -11.61 13.30 9.06
C ARG A 595 -12.79 12.68 8.33
N GLN A 596 -12.51 11.82 7.36
CA GLN A 596 -13.54 11.03 6.71
C GLN A 596 -13.83 9.79 7.56
N ARG A 597 -15.09 9.38 7.63
CA ARG A 597 -15.50 8.14 8.31
C ARG A 597 -14.73 6.92 7.80
N ASP A 598 -14.52 6.88 6.49
CA ASP A 598 -13.81 5.81 5.79
C ASP A 598 -12.28 5.99 5.80
N ALA A 599 -11.76 6.96 6.54
CA ALA A 599 -10.34 7.07 6.77
C ALA A 599 -9.90 5.84 7.56
N ARG A 600 -9.51 4.87 6.78
CA ARG A 600 -9.18 3.51 7.15
C ARG A 600 -7.99 3.50 8.08
N GLU A 601 -7.66 2.32 8.52
CA GLU A 601 -6.50 2.00 9.36
C GLU A 601 -5.19 2.66 8.88
N LEU A 602 -5.07 2.96 7.59
CA LEU A 602 -3.91 3.62 6.98
C LEU A 602 -3.49 4.93 7.67
N LEU A 603 -4.42 5.62 8.32
CA LEU A 603 -4.16 6.83 9.09
C LEU A 603 -3.94 6.57 10.58
N SER A 604 -3.98 5.32 11.04
CA SER A 604 -3.75 5.00 12.44
C SER A 604 -2.26 5.01 12.75
N MET A 605 -1.91 5.60 13.89
CA MET A 605 -0.56 5.58 14.43
C MET A 605 -0.56 5.12 15.89
N MET A 606 0.44 4.38 16.27
CA MET A 606 0.66 3.91 17.64
C MET A 606 2.03 4.35 18.12
N ARG A 607 2.09 4.88 19.33
CA ARG A 607 3.36 5.16 20.01
C ARG A 607 3.84 3.94 20.77
N LEU A 608 4.96 3.41 20.33
CA LEU A 608 5.61 2.26 20.94
C LEU A 608 6.68 2.73 21.95
N SER A 609 6.64 2.22 23.16
CA SER A 609 7.66 2.45 24.17
C SER A 609 8.35 1.13 24.57
N VAL A 610 9.64 1.23 24.82
CA VAL A 610 10.46 0.12 25.29
C VAL A 610 10.69 0.30 26.79
N PRO A 611 10.31 -0.64 27.65
CA PRO A 611 10.54 -0.55 29.09
C PRO A 611 12.01 -0.34 29.41
N GLY A 612 12.27 0.60 30.33
CA GLY A 612 13.64 0.94 30.74
C GLY A 612 14.37 1.93 29.82
N ARG A 613 13.69 2.46 28.79
CA ARG A 613 14.18 3.55 27.96
C ARG A 613 13.25 4.75 28.02
N GLU A 614 13.83 5.94 27.99
CA GLU A 614 13.08 7.17 27.84
C GLU A 614 12.65 7.36 26.38
N GLY A 615 11.47 7.97 26.18
CA GLY A 615 10.93 8.24 24.85
C GLY A 615 10.06 7.12 24.31
N GLY A 616 9.75 7.20 23.04
CA GLY A 616 8.96 6.23 22.29
C GLY A 616 8.96 6.56 20.80
N GLU A 617 8.62 5.58 19.98
CA GLU A 617 8.58 5.68 18.53
C GLU A 617 7.13 5.66 18.05
N TRP A 618 6.75 6.61 17.20
CA TRP A 618 5.45 6.64 16.55
C TRP A 618 5.46 5.80 15.27
N LEU A 619 4.69 4.72 15.26
CA LEU A 619 4.58 3.77 14.16
C LEU A 619 3.32 4.06 13.36
N GLN A 620 3.46 4.27 12.06
CA GLN A 620 2.34 4.33 11.13
C GLN A 620 1.83 2.92 10.86
N TYR A 621 0.52 2.76 10.74
CA TYR A 621 -0.07 1.52 10.27
C TYR A 621 0.30 1.24 8.81
N HIS A 622 0.64 -0.01 8.53
CA HIS A 622 0.87 -0.52 7.18
C HIS A 622 0.07 -1.79 6.94
N PRO A 623 -0.64 -1.89 5.82
CA PRO A 623 -1.31 -3.12 5.42
C PRO A 623 -0.27 -4.14 4.96
N TRP A 624 0.18 -4.99 5.88
CA TRP A 624 1.17 -6.01 5.58
C TRP A 624 0.52 -7.21 4.89
N ALA A 625 0.63 -7.29 3.57
CA ALA A 625 0.12 -8.38 2.75
C ALA A 625 1.23 -9.31 2.25
N PHE A 626 2.44 -8.80 2.08
CA PHE A 626 3.59 -9.52 1.52
C PHE A 626 4.78 -9.43 2.47
N ASP A 627 5.59 -10.47 2.54
CA ASP A 627 6.65 -10.59 3.56
C ASP A 627 7.86 -9.70 3.31
N ARG A 628 8.13 -9.34 2.05
CA ARG A 628 9.26 -8.50 1.69
C ARG A 628 8.82 -7.14 1.14
N PRO A 629 9.36 -6.02 1.64
CA PRO A 629 9.00 -4.68 1.17
C PRO A 629 9.17 -4.48 -0.33
N GLN A 630 10.22 -5.08 -0.91
CA GLN A 630 10.53 -4.98 -2.34
C GLN A 630 9.56 -5.78 -3.23
N ASP A 631 8.83 -6.74 -2.67
CA ASP A 631 7.87 -7.56 -3.41
C ASP A 631 6.50 -6.89 -3.54
N VAL A 632 6.39 -5.60 -3.21
CA VAL A 632 5.11 -4.93 -3.14
C VAL A 632 5.04 -3.75 -4.09
N LEU A 633 3.85 -3.53 -4.62
CA LEU A 633 3.50 -2.26 -5.23
C LEU A 633 3.32 -1.19 -4.14
N ARG A 634 3.39 0.07 -4.54
CA ARG A 634 3.34 1.23 -3.64
C ARG A 634 2.26 1.14 -2.55
N ARG A 635 1.13 0.53 -2.83
CA ARG A 635 0.02 0.35 -1.89
C ARG A 635 0.36 -0.51 -0.67
N TYR A 636 1.18 -1.54 -0.83
CA TYR A 636 1.60 -2.46 0.23
C TYR A 636 3.03 -2.25 0.67
N TRP A 637 3.69 -1.21 0.12
CA TRP A 637 5.05 -0.88 0.51
C TRP A 637 5.10 -0.46 1.98
N PHE A 638 6.06 -0.98 2.70
CA PHE A 638 6.33 -0.60 4.07
C PHE A 638 7.83 -0.51 4.33
N LYS A 639 8.19 0.36 5.26
CA LYS A 639 9.54 0.45 5.81
C LYS A 639 9.41 0.14 7.31
N PRO A 640 10.07 -0.92 7.81
CA PRO A 640 10.08 -1.19 9.24
C PRO A 640 10.70 -0.03 10.00
N SER A 641 10.17 0.27 11.19
CA SER A 641 10.87 1.12 12.16
C SER A 641 11.84 0.27 12.97
N THR A 642 12.95 0.86 13.41
CA THR A 642 13.92 0.18 14.25
C THR A 642 13.87 0.75 15.67
N VAL A 643 13.60 -0.09 16.64
CA VAL A 643 13.65 0.29 18.06
C VAL A 643 14.83 -0.40 18.72
N THR A 644 15.46 0.31 19.66
CA THR A 644 16.58 -0.24 20.43
C THR A 644 16.08 -0.69 21.81
N LEU A 645 16.40 -1.90 22.21
CA LEU A 645 16.06 -2.46 23.50
C LEU A 645 16.98 -1.91 24.62
N ALA A 646 16.65 -2.20 25.88
CA ALA A 646 17.44 -1.75 27.04
C ALA A 646 18.87 -2.34 27.05
N ASP A 647 19.08 -3.51 26.46
CA ASP A 647 20.38 -4.17 26.31
C ASP A 647 21.20 -3.64 25.13
N GLY A 648 20.67 -2.65 24.36
CA GLY A 648 21.33 -2.10 23.18
C GLY A 648 21.05 -2.86 21.88
N SER A 649 20.39 -4.00 21.92
CA SER A 649 20.02 -4.74 20.71
C SER A 649 18.91 -4.02 19.95
N ALA A 650 18.90 -4.19 18.61
CA ALA A 650 17.90 -3.59 17.73
C ALA A 650 16.80 -4.59 17.37
N LEU A 651 15.56 -4.11 17.34
CA LEU A 651 14.42 -4.79 16.77
C LEU A 651 13.84 -3.97 15.62
N GLU A 652 13.57 -4.60 14.51
CA GLU A 652 12.66 -4.07 13.50
C GLU A 652 11.22 -4.35 13.94
N VAL A 653 10.38 -3.33 13.83
CA VAL A 653 8.97 -3.38 14.24
C VAL A 653 8.06 -2.87 13.12
N LEU A 654 6.86 -3.47 13.03
CA LEU A 654 5.84 -3.10 12.05
C LEU A 654 4.46 -3.13 12.72
N PHE A 655 3.77 -2.00 12.71
CA PHE A 655 2.40 -1.90 13.21
C PHE A 655 1.42 -2.24 12.11
N SER A 656 0.61 -3.28 12.31
CA SER A 656 -0.32 -3.80 11.30
C SER A 656 -1.53 -4.49 11.93
N ARG A 657 -2.26 -5.24 11.13
CA ARG A 657 -3.33 -6.15 11.54
C ARG A 657 -2.80 -7.56 11.75
N ARG A 658 -3.47 -8.31 12.61
CA ARG A 658 -3.21 -9.74 12.79
C ARG A 658 -3.44 -10.50 11.49
N ARG A 659 -2.57 -11.46 11.23
CA ARG A 659 -2.70 -12.39 10.10
C ARG A 659 -3.16 -13.75 10.60
N LEU A 660 -4.14 -14.30 9.91
CA LEU A 660 -4.58 -15.67 10.13
C LEU A 660 -4.21 -16.54 8.92
N PRO A 661 -3.80 -17.79 9.14
CA PRO A 661 -3.52 -18.71 8.05
C PRO A 661 -4.81 -19.05 7.30
N LEU A 662 -4.71 -19.18 5.99
CA LEU A 662 -5.74 -19.79 5.17
C LEU A 662 -5.67 -21.31 5.34
N PRO A 663 -6.80 -22.03 5.34
CA PRO A 663 -6.81 -23.49 5.38
C PRO A 663 -6.02 -24.12 4.23
N GLN A 664 -6.04 -23.45 3.09
CA GLN A 664 -5.28 -23.81 1.89
C GLN A 664 -4.83 -22.54 1.19
N PRO A 665 -3.59 -22.49 0.68
CA PRO A 665 -3.11 -21.38 -0.10
C PRO A 665 -3.97 -21.12 -1.34
N VAL A 666 -4.23 -19.85 -1.61
CA VAL A 666 -4.97 -19.40 -2.79
C VAL A 666 -4.04 -18.72 -3.78
N ALA A 667 -4.24 -18.93 -5.06
CA ALA A 667 -3.53 -18.27 -6.14
C ALA A 667 -4.49 -17.60 -7.12
N LEU A 668 -4.07 -16.50 -7.71
CA LEU A 668 -4.81 -15.83 -8.76
C LEU A 668 -4.38 -16.37 -10.13
N ASP A 669 -5.30 -17.01 -10.83
CA ASP A 669 -5.07 -17.49 -12.19
C ASP A 669 -5.17 -16.34 -13.19
N THR A 670 -6.34 -15.68 -13.22
CA THR A 670 -6.57 -14.50 -14.04
C THR A 670 -7.55 -13.54 -13.36
N PHE A 671 -7.50 -12.28 -13.76
CA PHE A 671 -8.43 -11.25 -13.33
C PHE A 671 -9.12 -10.66 -14.56
N GLU A 672 -10.44 -10.61 -14.53
CA GLU A 672 -11.25 -10.12 -15.64
C GLU A 672 -12.00 -8.85 -15.21
N LEU A 673 -11.86 -7.81 -16.00
CA LEU A 673 -12.56 -6.55 -15.79
C LEU A 673 -13.61 -6.41 -16.90
N ALA A 674 -14.88 -6.47 -16.53
CA ALA A 674 -15.97 -6.16 -17.46
C ALA A 674 -16.34 -4.69 -17.30
N THR A 675 -16.29 -3.96 -18.43
CA THR A 675 -16.61 -2.54 -18.48
C THR A 675 -17.94 -2.30 -19.20
N HIS A 676 -18.52 -1.12 -19.02
CA HIS A 676 -19.56 -0.61 -19.89
C HIS A 676 -18.98 -0.27 -21.27
N ILE A 677 -19.84 0.10 -22.20
CA ILE A 677 -19.43 0.49 -23.55
C ILE A 677 -18.40 1.64 -23.47
N GLY A 678 -17.27 1.48 -24.17
CA GLY A 678 -16.18 2.47 -24.16
C GLY A 678 -14.92 2.06 -23.38
N GLY A 679 -14.97 0.93 -22.69
CA GLY A 679 -13.80 0.44 -21.94
C GLY A 679 -13.58 1.12 -20.58
N PHE A 680 -12.43 0.89 -19.97
CA PHE A 680 -12.06 1.50 -18.69
C PHE A 680 -11.61 2.95 -18.92
N SER A 681 -12.31 3.89 -18.27
CA SER A 681 -12.08 5.34 -18.40
C SER A 681 -11.20 5.93 -17.29
N GLY A 682 -10.61 5.10 -16.41
CA GLY A 682 -9.94 5.56 -15.20
C GLY A 682 -10.86 5.68 -13.99
N GLU A 683 -12.16 5.70 -14.18
CA GLU A 683 -13.16 5.81 -13.11
C GLU A 683 -13.87 4.48 -12.85
N THR A 684 -14.18 4.21 -11.59
CA THR A 684 -14.91 3.00 -11.16
C THR A 684 -16.31 2.93 -11.75
N SER A 685 -16.90 4.06 -12.10
CA SER A 685 -18.21 4.14 -12.77
C SER A 685 -18.25 3.48 -14.14
N SER A 686 -17.10 3.33 -14.80
CA SER A 686 -16.99 2.62 -16.09
C SER A 686 -17.01 1.09 -15.97
N ILE A 687 -16.86 0.58 -14.76
CA ILE A 687 -16.75 -0.85 -14.49
C ILE A 687 -18.12 -1.46 -14.24
N ARG A 688 -18.43 -2.52 -14.97
CA ARG A 688 -19.66 -3.30 -14.81
C ARG A 688 -19.52 -4.43 -13.80
N ASN A 689 -18.39 -5.14 -13.82
CA ASN A 689 -18.11 -6.24 -12.93
C ASN A 689 -16.61 -6.52 -12.84
N TYR A 690 -16.17 -7.08 -11.72
CA TYR A 690 -14.83 -7.61 -11.52
C TYR A 690 -14.95 -9.10 -11.21
N THR A 691 -14.11 -9.91 -11.84
CA THR A 691 -14.07 -11.35 -11.64
C THR A 691 -12.64 -11.81 -11.42
N SER A 692 -12.36 -12.41 -10.29
CA SER A 692 -11.13 -13.14 -10.06
C SER A 692 -11.35 -14.62 -10.36
N VAL A 693 -10.45 -15.21 -11.11
CA VAL A 693 -10.37 -16.64 -11.29
C VAL A 693 -9.24 -17.15 -10.41
N VAL A 694 -9.57 -17.94 -9.41
CA VAL A 694 -8.63 -18.39 -8.38
C VAL A 694 -8.49 -19.90 -8.38
N ARG A 695 -7.37 -20.38 -7.84
CA ARG A 695 -7.13 -21.79 -7.58
C ARG A 695 -6.69 -21.98 -6.14
N PHE A 696 -7.07 -23.08 -5.54
CA PHE A 696 -6.68 -23.47 -4.19
C PHE A 696 -5.67 -24.61 -4.26
N ARG A 697 -4.69 -24.61 -3.37
CA ARG A 697 -3.66 -25.64 -3.34
C ARG A 697 -4.17 -26.87 -2.60
N ASN A 698 -4.20 -28.00 -3.26
CA ASN A 698 -4.59 -29.27 -2.67
C ASN A 698 -3.49 -29.80 -1.71
N ALA A 699 -3.85 -30.77 -0.88
CA ALA A 699 -2.91 -31.39 0.07
C ALA A 699 -1.73 -32.11 -0.60
N ASP A 700 -1.92 -32.60 -1.83
CA ASP A 700 -0.88 -33.21 -2.66
C ASP A 700 0.04 -32.20 -3.37
N GLY A 701 -0.18 -30.89 -3.15
CA GLY A 701 0.59 -29.81 -3.76
C GLY A 701 0.12 -29.38 -5.15
N THR A 702 -0.87 -30.05 -5.74
CA THR A 702 -1.49 -29.65 -7.01
C THR A 702 -2.45 -28.48 -6.82
N TRP A 703 -2.80 -27.79 -7.91
CA TRP A 703 -3.80 -26.74 -7.91
C TRP A 703 -5.17 -27.29 -8.28
N SER A 704 -6.22 -26.77 -7.62
CA SER A 704 -7.61 -27.10 -7.95
C SER A 704 -8.00 -26.63 -9.36
N GLU A 705 -9.13 -27.10 -9.85
CA GLU A 705 -9.79 -26.45 -10.99
C GLU A 705 -10.04 -24.97 -10.71
N PRO A 706 -10.05 -24.11 -11.76
CA PRO A 706 -10.26 -22.68 -11.59
C PRO A 706 -11.67 -22.40 -11.06
N ALA A 707 -11.77 -21.60 -10.00
CA ALA A 707 -13.01 -21.12 -9.44
C ALA A 707 -13.18 -19.62 -9.74
N ARG A 708 -14.34 -19.24 -10.27
CA ARG A 708 -14.66 -17.84 -10.61
C ARG A 708 -15.41 -17.19 -9.45
N LEU A 709 -14.93 -16.05 -9.01
CA LEU A 709 -15.59 -15.27 -7.98
C LEU A 709 -15.72 -13.79 -8.41
N SER A 710 -16.83 -13.21 -8.07
CA SER A 710 -17.13 -11.80 -8.34
C SER A 710 -17.78 -11.15 -7.11
N VAL A 711 -18.16 -9.88 -7.20
CA VAL A 711 -18.67 -9.10 -6.05
C VAL A 711 -19.85 -9.79 -5.35
N ASN A 712 -20.78 -10.39 -6.13
CA ASN A 712 -22.00 -11.03 -5.60
C ASN A 712 -21.99 -12.57 -5.75
N GLU A 713 -20.90 -13.15 -6.21
CA GLU A 713 -20.77 -14.60 -6.43
C GLU A 713 -19.55 -15.11 -5.65
N PRO A 714 -19.69 -15.32 -4.32
CA PRO A 714 -18.61 -15.83 -3.51
C PRO A 714 -18.35 -17.32 -3.80
N VAL A 715 -17.10 -17.72 -3.59
CA VAL A 715 -16.68 -19.12 -3.60
C VAL A 715 -16.42 -19.60 -2.18
N GLU A 716 -16.99 -20.72 -1.81
CA GLU A 716 -16.73 -21.35 -0.51
C GLU A 716 -15.64 -22.41 -0.64
N HIS A 717 -14.60 -22.30 0.18
CA HIS A 717 -13.51 -23.26 0.21
C HIS A 717 -12.87 -23.35 1.60
N GLY A 718 -12.61 -24.58 2.08
CA GLY A 718 -12.00 -24.81 3.39
C GLY A 718 -12.79 -24.23 4.58
N GLY A 719 -14.12 -24.07 4.47
CA GLY A 719 -14.98 -23.47 5.51
C GLY A 719 -14.96 -21.92 5.54
N LEU A 720 -14.29 -21.31 4.58
CA LEU A 720 -14.28 -19.86 4.36
C LEU A 720 -14.97 -19.51 3.05
N SER A 721 -15.61 -18.34 3.02
CA SER A 721 -16.14 -17.72 1.81
C SER A 721 -15.16 -16.68 1.31
N PHE A 722 -14.88 -16.73 0.03
CA PHE A 722 -14.02 -15.77 -0.70
C PHE A 722 -14.88 -14.95 -1.62
N PHE A 723 -14.72 -13.63 -1.59
CA PHE A 723 -15.46 -12.69 -2.44
C PHE A 723 -14.55 -11.58 -2.92
N GLN A 724 -14.92 -10.93 -4.03
CA GLN A 724 -14.14 -9.82 -4.58
C GLN A 724 -14.26 -8.60 -3.69
N SER A 725 -13.13 -8.10 -3.16
CA SER A 725 -13.07 -6.89 -2.34
C SER A 725 -12.47 -5.72 -3.12
N GLN A 726 -11.27 -5.89 -3.65
CA GLN A 726 -10.54 -4.83 -4.35
C GLN A 726 -9.69 -5.45 -5.46
N TRP A 727 -9.15 -4.59 -6.33
CA TRP A 727 -8.31 -4.98 -7.45
C TRP A 727 -7.15 -3.99 -7.62
N ASP A 728 -6.19 -4.34 -8.46
CA ASP A 728 -5.04 -3.52 -8.79
C ASP A 728 -5.34 -2.70 -10.04
N PRO A 729 -5.73 -1.41 -9.92
CA PRO A 729 -5.97 -0.56 -11.07
C PRO A 729 -4.65 -0.20 -11.75
N PRO A 730 -4.67 0.09 -13.08
CA PRO A 730 -3.53 0.64 -13.76
C PRO A 730 -3.10 1.96 -13.11
N ASP A 731 -1.81 2.14 -12.90
CA ASP A 731 -1.27 3.43 -12.49
C ASP A 731 -1.19 4.36 -13.70
N GLU A 732 -1.56 5.63 -13.52
CA GLU A 732 -1.23 6.66 -14.49
C GLU A 732 0.30 6.78 -14.59
N ALA A 733 0.79 6.83 -15.85
CA ALA A 733 2.21 7.03 -16.10
C ALA A 733 2.65 8.39 -15.54
N ARG A 734 3.43 8.39 -14.47
CA ARG A 734 4.17 9.57 -14.00
C ARG A 734 5.51 9.58 -14.70
N GLU A 735 5.98 10.75 -15.15
CA GLU A 735 7.31 10.91 -15.73
C GLU A 735 8.38 10.26 -14.83
N GLY A 736 9.16 9.34 -15.42
CA GLY A 736 10.26 8.66 -14.74
C GLY A 736 9.89 7.40 -13.93
N THR A 737 8.62 6.99 -13.88
CA THR A 737 8.19 5.73 -13.26
C THR A 737 7.68 4.75 -14.31
N LEU A 738 8.03 3.45 -14.16
CA LEU A 738 7.40 2.39 -14.93
C LEU A 738 5.92 2.34 -14.52
N ALA A 739 5.03 2.74 -15.43
CA ALA A 739 3.60 2.62 -15.21
C ALA A 739 3.24 1.14 -15.06
N SER A 740 2.55 0.79 -13.98
CA SER A 740 1.97 -0.53 -13.85
C SER A 740 0.78 -0.66 -14.78
N ALA A 741 0.73 -1.71 -15.58
CA ALA A 741 -0.44 -2.06 -16.37
C ALA A 741 -1.65 -2.45 -15.50
N GLY A 742 -1.48 -2.54 -14.18
CA GLY A 742 -2.47 -3.05 -13.26
C GLY A 742 -2.61 -4.58 -13.33
N LEU A 743 -3.66 -5.10 -12.67
CA LEU A 743 -4.03 -6.52 -12.70
C LEU A 743 -2.96 -7.50 -12.19
N ASN A 744 -2.02 -7.02 -11.37
CA ASN A 744 -0.94 -7.84 -10.83
C ASN A 744 -1.38 -8.66 -9.61
N TYR A 745 -2.38 -8.19 -8.90
CA TYR A 745 -2.97 -8.84 -7.74
C TYR A 745 -4.47 -8.54 -7.67
N THR A 746 -5.17 -9.33 -6.89
CA THR A 746 -6.53 -9.06 -6.44
C THR A 746 -6.57 -9.03 -4.91
N VAL A 747 -7.56 -8.37 -4.34
CA VAL A 747 -7.82 -8.43 -2.90
C VAL A 747 -9.14 -9.14 -2.69
N LEU A 748 -9.07 -10.30 -2.08
CA LEU A 748 -10.20 -11.12 -1.73
C LEU A 748 -10.66 -10.81 -0.32
N GLY A 749 -11.96 -10.54 -0.13
CA GLY A 749 -12.57 -10.64 1.17
C GLY A 749 -12.64 -12.09 1.57
N VAL A 750 -12.27 -12.40 2.80
CA VAL A 750 -12.25 -13.75 3.36
C VAL A 750 -13.04 -13.77 4.65
N GLY A 751 -13.99 -14.67 4.79
CA GLY A 751 -14.75 -14.78 6.03
C GLY A 751 -15.52 -16.07 6.15
N ASN A 752 -15.89 -16.42 7.39
CA ASN A 752 -16.74 -17.56 7.63
C ASN A 752 -18.24 -17.15 7.59
N ARG A 753 -19.10 -18.15 7.41
CA ARG A 753 -20.56 -17.97 7.39
C ARG A 753 -21.27 -18.90 8.37
N HIS A 754 -20.63 -19.25 9.47
CA HIS A 754 -21.23 -20.10 10.48
C HIS A 754 -22.53 -19.47 10.99
N GLY A 755 -23.59 -20.25 11.13
CA GLY A 755 -24.90 -19.77 11.62
C GLY A 755 -25.82 -19.14 10.58
N VAL A 756 -25.36 -18.73 9.40
CA VAL A 756 -26.19 -18.09 8.36
C VAL A 756 -27.34 -18.99 7.90
N TRP A 757 -27.11 -20.27 7.71
CA TRP A 757 -28.17 -21.25 7.35
C TRP A 757 -29.21 -21.39 8.45
N ILE A 758 -28.79 -21.29 9.72
CA ILE A 758 -29.71 -21.32 10.87
C ILE A 758 -30.56 -20.05 10.89
N GLN A 759 -29.96 -18.88 10.64
CA GLN A 759 -30.69 -17.61 10.50
C GLN A 759 -31.72 -17.70 9.38
N LEU A 760 -31.31 -18.18 8.20
CA LEU A 760 -32.18 -18.33 7.05
C LEU A 760 -33.35 -19.27 7.37
N ALA A 761 -33.08 -20.42 8.01
CA ALA A 761 -34.14 -21.33 8.45
C ALA A 761 -35.10 -20.65 9.41
N GLY A 762 -34.61 -19.87 10.37
CA GLY A 762 -35.42 -19.07 11.26
C GLY A 762 -36.31 -18.07 10.52
N CYS A 763 -35.77 -17.35 9.56
CA CYS A 763 -36.51 -16.44 8.70
C CYS A 763 -37.62 -17.15 7.91
N VAL A 764 -37.31 -18.28 7.28
CA VAL A 764 -38.28 -19.06 6.50
C VAL A 764 -39.41 -19.55 7.40
N ILE A 765 -39.08 -20.09 8.58
CA ILE A 765 -40.10 -20.57 9.55
C ILE A 765 -41.00 -19.41 9.98
N ALA A 766 -40.44 -18.23 10.30
CA ALA A 766 -41.22 -17.05 10.69
C ALA A 766 -42.09 -16.56 9.55
N CYS A 767 -41.60 -16.49 8.32
CA CYS A 767 -42.36 -16.08 7.12
C CYS A 767 -43.51 -17.04 6.83
N LEU A 768 -43.28 -18.36 6.92
CA LEU A 768 -44.33 -19.38 6.80
C LEU A 768 -45.38 -19.23 7.92
N GLY A 769 -44.92 -18.97 9.15
CA GLY A 769 -45.76 -18.65 10.28
C GLY A 769 -46.65 -17.43 10.04
N MET A 770 -46.11 -16.34 9.49
CA MET A 770 -46.86 -15.16 9.10
C MET A 770 -47.87 -15.48 8.00
N ALA A 771 -47.45 -16.15 6.93
CA ALA A 771 -48.36 -16.54 5.85
C ALA A 771 -49.54 -17.38 6.39
N TYR A 772 -49.22 -18.33 7.27
CA TYR A 772 -50.27 -19.11 7.95
C TYR A 772 -51.22 -18.24 8.79
N ALA A 773 -50.66 -17.33 9.58
CA ALA A 773 -51.45 -16.43 10.44
C ALA A 773 -52.38 -15.52 9.64
N PHE A 774 -51.95 -15.03 8.49
CA PHE A 774 -52.75 -14.10 7.68
C PHE A 774 -53.74 -14.78 6.73
N TYR A 775 -53.42 -15.95 6.19
CA TYR A 775 -54.23 -16.59 5.16
C TYR A 775 -54.96 -17.83 5.67
N VAL A 776 -54.34 -18.68 6.48
CA VAL A 776 -54.93 -19.95 6.91
C VAL A 776 -55.74 -19.77 8.18
N LYS A 777 -55.25 -19.05 9.19
CA LYS A 777 -55.94 -18.79 10.45
C LYS A 777 -57.37 -18.16 10.26
N PRO A 778 -57.54 -17.14 9.39
CA PRO A 778 -58.88 -16.59 9.15
C PRO A 778 -59.88 -17.61 8.54
N VAL A 779 -59.35 -18.50 7.67
CA VAL A 779 -60.20 -19.56 7.07
C VAL A 779 -60.65 -20.55 8.14
N ILE A 780 -59.71 -20.99 8.99
CA ILE A 780 -60.04 -21.87 10.12
C ILE A 780 -61.04 -21.21 11.06
N LYS A 781 -60.83 -19.91 11.43
CA LYS A 781 -61.77 -19.17 12.28
C LYS A 781 -63.16 -19.06 11.64
N ARG A 782 -63.26 -18.77 10.34
CA ARG A 782 -64.54 -18.71 9.61
C ARG A 782 -65.23 -20.06 9.59
N ARG A 783 -64.51 -21.14 9.34
CA ARG A 783 -65.04 -22.53 9.38
C ARG A 783 -65.57 -22.86 10.77
N ASN A 784 -64.74 -22.61 11.81
CA ASN A 784 -65.15 -22.90 13.19
C ASN A 784 -66.39 -22.09 13.61
N ARG A 785 -66.46 -20.82 13.25
CA ARG A 785 -67.64 -19.98 13.50
C ARG A 785 -68.92 -20.52 12.81
N ARG A 786 -68.72 -21.01 11.56
CA ARG A 786 -69.82 -21.61 10.84
C ARG A 786 -70.36 -22.86 11.57
N LEU A 787 -69.42 -23.76 11.98
CA LEU A 787 -69.83 -24.97 12.74
C LEU A 787 -70.53 -24.65 14.08
N VAL A 788 -70.06 -23.64 14.78
CA VAL A 788 -70.71 -23.15 16.02
C VAL A 788 -72.16 -22.65 15.75
N LEU A 789 -72.35 -21.85 14.70
CA LEU A 789 -73.63 -21.33 14.31
C LEU A 789 -74.56 -22.45 13.89
N GLU A 790 -74.15 -23.40 13.09
CA GLU A 790 -74.90 -24.56 12.67
C GLU A 790 -75.31 -25.43 13.85
N GLU A 791 -74.52 -25.65 14.86
CA GLU A 791 -74.80 -26.38 16.06
C GLU A 791 -75.84 -25.61 16.95
N ILE A 792 -75.68 -24.25 17.06
CA ILE A 792 -76.68 -23.43 17.78
C ILE A 792 -78.06 -23.57 17.13
N GLU A 793 -78.10 -23.47 15.79
CA GLU A 793 -79.36 -23.58 15.04
C GLU A 793 -79.99 -24.97 15.20
N ARG A 794 -79.17 -26.02 15.09
CA ARG A 794 -79.60 -27.42 15.26
C ARG A 794 -80.07 -27.68 16.67
N ALA A 795 -79.36 -27.25 17.69
CA ALA A 795 -79.75 -27.42 19.10
C ALA A 795 -81.05 -26.71 19.43
N ARG A 796 -81.25 -25.49 18.81
CA ARG A 796 -82.47 -24.70 18.92
C ARG A 796 -83.68 -25.44 18.28
N ALA A 797 -83.47 -26.07 17.12
CA ALA A 797 -84.50 -26.84 16.43
C ALA A 797 -84.85 -28.13 17.21
N GLU A 798 -83.90 -28.74 17.88
CA GLU A 798 -84.03 -29.96 18.68
C GLU A 798 -84.52 -29.69 20.14
N GLY A 799 -84.67 -28.40 20.56
CA GLY A 799 -85.05 -28.00 21.92
C GLY A 799 -84.05 -28.38 23.01
N ARG A 800 -82.79 -28.55 22.68
CA ARG A 800 -81.70 -28.89 23.59
C ARG A 800 -80.64 -27.79 23.73
N ALA A 801 -79.84 -27.88 24.75
CA ALA A 801 -78.67 -26.98 24.87
C ALA A 801 -77.58 -27.31 23.81
N PRO A 802 -76.97 -26.33 23.15
CA PRO A 802 -75.92 -26.57 22.18
C PRO A 802 -74.72 -27.28 22.83
N ARG A 803 -74.23 -28.31 22.17
CA ARG A 803 -73.08 -29.07 22.61
C ARG A 803 -71.91 -28.72 21.71
N PHE A 804 -70.97 -28.00 22.27
CA PHE A 804 -69.77 -27.66 21.54
C PHE A 804 -68.65 -28.60 21.93
N ALA A 805 -67.87 -29.08 20.95
CA ALA A 805 -66.55 -29.63 21.23
C ALA A 805 -65.69 -28.55 21.90
N HIS A 806 -65.01 -28.87 22.98
CA HIS A 806 -64.20 -27.92 23.78
C HIS A 806 -63.29 -27.04 22.91
N ASP A 807 -62.80 -27.54 21.80
CA ASP A 807 -61.92 -26.84 20.84
C ASP A 807 -62.63 -25.76 20.02
N LEU A 808 -63.92 -25.81 19.84
CA LEU A 808 -64.72 -24.86 19.08
C LEU A 808 -65.04 -23.59 19.88
N THR A 809 -65.32 -23.72 21.20
CA THR A 809 -65.71 -22.60 22.07
C THR A 809 -64.51 -21.65 22.33
N GLU A 810 -63.30 -22.12 22.53
CA GLU A 810 -62.12 -21.29 22.72
C GLU A 810 -61.66 -20.59 21.44
N SER A 811 -61.90 -21.19 20.26
CA SER A 811 -61.49 -20.61 18.96
C SER A 811 -62.32 -19.38 18.54
N VAL A 812 -63.48 -19.18 19.16
CA VAL A 812 -64.38 -18.03 18.89
C VAL A 812 -63.98 -16.84 19.75
N HIS A 813 -63.41 -17.03 20.92
CA HIS A 813 -62.98 -15.98 21.83
C HIS A 813 -61.52 -15.57 21.68
N ALA A 814 -60.66 -16.36 20.98
CA ALA A 814 -59.28 -16.05 20.62
C ALA A 814 -59.24 -15.35 19.25
#